data_3d95b6d953bf19ca8ce01fa6fe6ad2cf
#
_entry.id   3d95b6d953bf19ca8ce01fa6fe6ad2cf
#
_cell.length_a   1.000
_cell.length_b   1.000
_cell.length_c   1.000
_cell.angle_alpha   90.00
_cell.angle_beta   90.00
_cell.angle_gamma   90.00
#
_symmetry.space_group_name_H-M   'P 1'
#
loop_
_entity.id
_entity.type
_entity.pdbx_description
1 polymer ?
#
loop_
_entity_poly.entity_id
_entity_poly.type
_entity_poly.pdbx_seq_one_letter_code
_entity_poly.pdbx_strand_id
1 'polypeptide(L)'
;VTTTSRQTMAAAAATVVISALAVVPAAPATAGNPKSCGPDASLLGFSDALDKTTFQGTQVAGLSALAPARGSRALALVDNIGTTPARIYDVDLARKAVRGVTFLTRADGTAYTGTDFDGEGLVVERSGRTVLASSEREPSIRRFGLADGREIASLPVPARFQVTPAGQAAVNQTFEALATTPDRRVLYAGMEGPLAGDGGGHRIIRYEKDKPISQYAYRTDPALGLVELVALGDDQLLALERGFTAGVGNTVRIYRVSATGAPDVTGVESLTTLTDPRAWLGKELLVDLVNCPPSGATAKQPQPNPLLDNVEGMALGERLPGGRRVLHLISDDNGSATQITRLYKLAVTIRPTATLRGRAILSATAYQPGPVSGTQLDPATVNGITPPFPGQPIPGFSAVIPADAGDRSGRHLLAMPDNGFGAKNNSADFLLRAYRIDPDYRTHKVDVRGFISFRDPDRKVPFPIVNANTKDRLLTGADFDIESLARDYRGDLWLGEEFGPYLVRTDRTGKVLQAPVPLPDGGKSPQSPDLAPGETATVPASRGFEAMAVSRDGKTLYPILEGARTDDPDQRRRIVYEFDVRANRYTGRTWTFRVDDPSLVVGDAAVLDGRQLLLIERDNAMGPQSAVKRLVVTDLDEAGAAGVLPRRTAVDLMRIADPSGVSTPARPNEYGVGPLFSFPLQSVESVLPLSGDKVLVANDNNFPGNDGRIPGRADDTELIVVDVPGLR
;
A
#
# COMPACT_ATOMS: atom_id res chain seq x y z
N VAL A 1 -20.57 65.62 -44.06
CA VAL A 1 -19.91 64.43 -44.50
C VAL A 1 -19.81 63.53 -43.29
N THR A 2 -20.77 62.66 -43.16
CA THR A 2 -20.92 61.69 -42.07
C THR A 2 -20.46 60.31 -42.58
N THR A 3 -19.52 59.69 -41.91
CA THR A 3 -19.15 58.29 -42.11
C THR A 3 -19.50 57.47 -40.90
N THR A 4 -20.45 56.59 -41.07
CA THR A 4 -20.88 55.56 -40.15
C THR A 4 -19.95 54.35 -40.17
N SER A 5 -19.34 53.99 -39.03
CA SER A 5 -18.62 52.76 -38.86
C SER A 5 -19.55 51.65 -38.39
N ARG A 6 -19.64 50.57 -39.14
CA ARG A 6 -20.31 49.31 -38.71
C ARG A 6 -19.33 48.50 -37.84
N GLN A 7 -19.70 48.22 -36.61
CA GLN A 7 -19.06 47.19 -35.79
C GLN A 7 -19.60 45.82 -36.17
N THR A 8 -18.71 44.94 -36.58
CA THR A 8 -18.97 43.50 -36.77
C THR A 8 -18.72 42.76 -35.47
N MET A 9 -19.78 42.21 -34.91
CA MET A 9 -19.63 41.24 -33.78
C MET A 9 -19.15 39.89 -34.37
N ALA A 10 -18.01 39.45 -33.89
CA ALA A 10 -17.55 38.08 -34.10
C ALA A 10 -18.09 37.18 -32.99
N ALA A 11 -18.94 36.22 -33.33
CA ALA A 11 -19.37 35.18 -32.43
C ALA A 11 -18.27 34.12 -32.28
N ALA A 12 -17.73 33.97 -31.07
CA ALA A 12 -16.83 32.88 -30.73
C ALA A 12 -17.63 31.60 -30.48
N ALA A 13 -17.52 30.63 -31.37
CA ALA A 13 -18.04 29.29 -31.12
C ALA A 13 -17.08 28.54 -30.20
N ALA A 14 -17.50 28.24 -28.98
CA ALA A 14 -16.79 27.37 -28.07
C ALA A 14 -16.99 25.91 -28.52
N THR A 15 -15.95 25.31 -29.04
CA THR A 15 -15.92 23.87 -29.36
C THR A 15 -15.67 23.11 -28.05
N VAL A 16 -16.70 22.46 -27.53
CA VAL A 16 -16.57 21.51 -26.42
C VAL A 16 -15.96 20.23 -26.97
N VAL A 17 -14.69 19.98 -26.63
CA VAL A 17 -14.04 18.70 -26.91
C VAL A 17 -14.49 17.72 -25.83
N ILE A 18 -15.43 16.85 -26.16
CA ILE A 18 -15.80 15.69 -25.34
C ILE A 18 -14.70 14.66 -25.56
N SER A 19 -13.77 14.54 -24.60
CA SER A 19 -12.82 13.44 -24.55
C SER A 19 -13.58 12.17 -24.18
N ALA A 20 -13.82 11.31 -25.15
CA ALA A 20 -14.33 9.96 -24.89
C ALA A 20 -13.25 9.17 -24.15
N LEU A 21 -13.44 8.96 -22.85
CA LEU A 21 -12.68 7.97 -22.10
C LEU A 21 -12.97 6.60 -22.69
N ALA A 22 -12.02 6.02 -23.35
CA ALA A 22 -12.09 4.64 -23.81
C ALA A 22 -12.18 3.73 -22.57
N VAL A 23 -13.32 3.08 -22.41
CA VAL A 23 -13.49 2.00 -21.45
C VAL A 23 -12.59 0.85 -21.92
N VAL A 24 -11.44 0.69 -21.27
CA VAL A 24 -10.60 -0.50 -21.46
C VAL A 24 -11.36 -1.66 -20.80
N PRO A 25 -11.73 -2.71 -21.54
CA PRO A 25 -12.36 -3.88 -20.92
C PRO A 25 -11.39 -4.48 -19.91
N ALA A 26 -11.88 -4.79 -18.71
CA ALA A 26 -11.13 -5.47 -17.68
C ALA A 26 -10.55 -6.76 -18.26
N ALA A 27 -9.24 -6.97 -18.13
CA ALA A 27 -8.59 -8.21 -18.54
C ALA A 27 -9.24 -9.38 -17.80
N PRO A 28 -9.47 -10.54 -18.45
CA PRO A 28 -10.06 -11.70 -17.80
C PRO A 28 -9.19 -12.13 -16.62
N ALA A 29 -9.84 -12.45 -15.51
CA ALA A 29 -9.20 -12.93 -14.28
C ALA A 29 -8.26 -14.10 -14.61
N THR A 30 -7.02 -14.00 -14.13
CA THR A 30 -6.00 -15.04 -14.21
C THR A 30 -6.49 -16.33 -13.57
N ALA A 31 -6.00 -17.48 -14.04
CA ALA A 31 -6.32 -18.82 -13.51
C ALA A 31 -5.68 -19.05 -12.12
N GLY A 32 -6.01 -18.19 -11.16
CA GLY A 32 -5.81 -18.37 -9.73
C GLY A 32 -6.96 -19.19 -9.13
N ASN A 33 -6.86 -19.56 -7.86
CA ASN A 33 -7.88 -20.28 -7.11
C ASN A 33 -9.30 -19.88 -7.58
N PRO A 34 -10.13 -20.80 -8.10
CA PRO A 34 -11.43 -20.50 -8.72
C PRO A 34 -12.44 -19.81 -7.79
N LYS A 35 -12.08 -19.55 -6.53
CA LYS A 35 -12.86 -18.82 -5.53
C LYS A 35 -12.22 -17.49 -5.10
N SER A 36 -11.10 -17.08 -5.69
CA SER A 36 -10.37 -15.87 -5.28
C SER A 36 -11.15 -14.60 -5.58
N CYS A 37 -11.20 -13.68 -4.60
CA CYS A 37 -11.68 -12.30 -4.70
C CYS A 37 -10.54 -11.28 -4.52
N GLY A 38 -9.31 -11.78 -4.45
CA GLY A 38 -8.09 -11.05 -4.14
C GLY A 38 -7.11 -11.94 -3.39
N PRO A 39 -5.88 -11.50 -3.13
CA PRO A 39 -4.83 -12.33 -2.52
C PRO A 39 -5.18 -12.83 -1.11
N ASP A 40 -5.93 -12.04 -0.35
CA ASP A 40 -6.32 -12.35 1.03
C ASP A 40 -7.82 -12.66 1.18
N ALA A 41 -8.56 -12.86 0.08
CA ALA A 41 -10.00 -13.09 0.11
C ALA A 41 -10.47 -14.15 -0.88
N SER A 42 -11.49 -14.93 -0.48
CA SER A 42 -12.15 -15.88 -1.36
C SER A 42 -13.65 -15.95 -1.09
N LEU A 43 -14.45 -16.15 -2.14
CA LEU A 43 -15.89 -16.34 -2.04
C LEU A 43 -16.19 -17.77 -1.53
N LEU A 44 -16.85 -17.88 -0.40
CA LEU A 44 -17.38 -19.15 0.12
C LEU A 44 -18.76 -19.47 -0.45
N GLY A 45 -19.53 -18.43 -0.82
CA GLY A 45 -20.85 -18.55 -1.43
C GLY A 45 -21.68 -17.29 -1.25
N PHE A 46 -22.83 -17.27 -1.87
CA PHE A 46 -23.85 -16.24 -1.74
C PHE A 46 -25.26 -16.85 -1.68
N SER A 47 -26.26 -16.02 -1.39
CA SER A 47 -27.66 -16.47 -1.37
C SER A 47 -28.63 -15.31 -1.53
N ASP A 48 -29.58 -15.48 -2.42
CA ASP A 48 -30.70 -14.55 -2.66
C ASP A 48 -31.97 -15.02 -1.94
N ALA A 49 -31.86 -15.92 -0.94
CA ALA A 49 -33.03 -16.50 -0.26
C ALA A 49 -33.84 -15.48 0.56
N LEU A 50 -33.33 -14.29 0.83
CA LEU A 50 -34.03 -13.20 1.50
C LEU A 50 -34.75 -12.27 0.48
N ASP A 51 -34.34 -12.32 -0.80
CA ASP A 51 -34.84 -11.38 -1.81
C ASP A 51 -36.35 -11.46 -2.00
N LYS A 52 -37.02 -10.31 -1.86
CA LYS A 52 -38.47 -10.14 -2.02
C LYS A 52 -39.33 -11.09 -1.13
N THR A 53 -38.77 -11.51 0.01
CA THR A 53 -39.52 -12.31 1.01
C THR A 53 -40.28 -11.41 1.97
N THR A 54 -41.21 -11.98 2.74
CA THR A 54 -41.95 -11.29 3.81
C THR A 54 -41.82 -12.00 5.13
N PHE A 55 -41.82 -11.25 6.21
CA PHE A 55 -41.80 -11.81 7.56
C PHE A 55 -42.78 -11.03 8.44
N GLN A 56 -43.74 -11.74 9.07
CA GLN A 56 -44.77 -11.16 9.95
C GLN A 56 -45.46 -9.92 9.32
N GLY A 57 -45.81 -10.02 8.03
CA GLY A 57 -46.50 -8.97 7.31
C GLY A 57 -45.64 -7.79 6.82
N THR A 58 -44.33 -7.84 7.07
CA THR A 58 -43.36 -6.84 6.58
C THR A 58 -42.49 -7.41 5.44
N GLN A 59 -42.18 -6.57 4.46
CA GLN A 59 -41.28 -6.93 3.37
C GLN A 59 -39.83 -6.96 3.91
N VAL A 60 -39.08 -7.98 3.61
CA VAL A 60 -37.61 -8.06 3.90
C VAL A 60 -36.91 -7.33 2.76
N ALA A 61 -36.61 -6.06 2.95
CA ALA A 61 -36.02 -5.14 1.98
C ALA A 61 -35.33 -4.01 2.73
N GLY A 62 -34.47 -3.26 2.05
CA GLY A 62 -33.78 -2.12 2.62
C GLY A 62 -32.81 -2.52 3.74
N LEU A 63 -31.98 -3.54 3.55
CA LEU A 63 -31.08 -4.03 4.62
C LEU A 63 -29.71 -3.35 4.52
N SER A 64 -29.56 -2.17 5.15
CA SER A 64 -28.36 -1.35 5.07
C SER A 64 -27.24 -1.77 6.05
N ALA A 65 -27.57 -2.31 7.22
CA ALA A 65 -26.56 -2.73 8.20
C ALA A 65 -26.65 -4.20 8.57
N LEU A 66 -25.53 -4.75 9.04
CA LEU A 66 -25.44 -6.13 9.56
C LEU A 66 -24.59 -6.18 10.83
N ALA A 67 -25.21 -6.35 12.00
CA ALA A 67 -24.50 -6.45 13.28
C ALA A 67 -24.42 -7.90 13.80
N PRO A 68 -23.24 -8.44 14.16
CA PRO A 68 -23.11 -9.80 14.68
C PRO A 68 -23.91 -10.00 15.98
N ALA A 69 -24.68 -11.08 16.04
CA ALA A 69 -25.37 -11.56 17.23
C ALA A 69 -24.81 -12.93 17.69
N ARG A 70 -25.54 -13.67 18.54
CA ARG A 70 -25.03 -14.95 19.04
C ARG A 70 -25.12 -16.07 17.99
N GLY A 71 -24.04 -16.85 17.89
CA GLY A 71 -23.96 -18.00 16.95
C GLY A 71 -23.94 -17.55 15.50
N SER A 72 -24.77 -18.14 14.65
CA SER A 72 -24.92 -17.79 13.24
C SER A 72 -25.90 -16.66 12.98
N ARG A 73 -26.30 -15.91 14.00
CA ARG A 73 -27.29 -14.84 13.87
C ARG A 73 -26.64 -13.49 13.72
N ALA A 74 -27.31 -12.63 12.98
CA ALA A 74 -27.01 -11.21 12.86
C ALA A 74 -28.29 -10.39 12.93
N LEU A 75 -28.19 -9.17 13.40
CA LEU A 75 -29.25 -8.17 13.31
C LEU A 75 -29.04 -7.34 12.03
N ALA A 76 -30.10 -7.14 11.26
CA ALA A 76 -30.08 -6.31 10.06
C ALA A 76 -31.02 -5.14 10.24
N LEU A 77 -30.52 -3.90 10.12
CA LEU A 77 -31.30 -2.67 10.17
C LEU A 77 -31.92 -2.41 8.82
N VAL A 78 -33.14 -1.92 8.84
CA VAL A 78 -33.87 -1.54 7.62
C VAL A 78 -33.74 -0.04 7.42
N ASP A 79 -33.34 0.33 6.23
CA ASP A 79 -33.29 1.66 5.67
C ASP A 79 -34.68 2.28 5.49
N ASN A 80 -34.71 3.41 4.88
CA ASN A 80 -35.85 4.23 4.51
C ASN A 80 -36.81 3.53 3.53
N ILE A 81 -37.73 2.71 4.03
CA ILE A 81 -38.82 2.11 3.22
C ILE A 81 -40.14 2.94 3.37
N GLY A 82 -40.07 4.22 3.06
CA GLY A 82 -41.21 5.11 3.06
C GLY A 82 -41.97 5.15 4.40
N THR A 83 -43.30 5.00 4.38
CA THR A 83 -44.14 5.05 5.59
C THR A 83 -44.18 3.76 6.39
N THR A 84 -43.42 2.74 6.02
CA THR A 84 -43.36 1.50 6.78
C THR A 84 -42.63 1.70 8.09
N PRO A 85 -42.97 0.94 9.18
CA PRO A 85 -42.30 1.06 10.46
C PRO A 85 -40.81 0.74 10.35
N ALA A 86 -39.96 1.60 10.91
CA ALA A 86 -38.53 1.32 11.09
C ALA A 86 -38.35 0.09 11.95
N ARG A 87 -37.39 -0.79 11.59
CA ARG A 87 -37.28 -2.10 12.21
C ARG A 87 -35.89 -2.71 12.08
N ILE A 88 -35.63 -3.67 12.95
CA ILE A 88 -34.45 -4.52 12.92
C ILE A 88 -34.90 -5.96 12.75
N TYR A 89 -34.36 -6.64 11.74
CA TYR A 89 -34.57 -8.08 11.59
C TYR A 89 -33.48 -8.88 12.28
N ASP A 90 -33.89 -10.02 12.86
CA ASP A 90 -32.99 -11.05 13.36
C ASP A 90 -32.82 -12.14 12.27
N VAL A 91 -31.66 -12.20 11.69
CA VAL A 91 -31.35 -13.05 10.53
C VAL A 91 -30.46 -14.20 10.94
N ASP A 92 -30.86 -15.43 10.62
CA ASP A 92 -30.04 -16.63 10.72
C ASP A 92 -29.20 -16.78 9.42
N LEU A 93 -27.94 -16.38 9.48
CA LEU A 93 -27.03 -16.38 8.33
C LEU A 93 -26.74 -17.81 7.79
N ALA A 94 -26.79 -18.82 8.67
CA ALA A 94 -26.59 -20.22 8.26
C ALA A 94 -27.81 -20.76 7.50
N ARG A 95 -28.99 -20.44 7.99
CA ARG A 95 -30.28 -20.86 7.36
C ARG A 95 -30.77 -19.88 6.30
N LYS A 96 -30.15 -18.68 6.22
CA LYS A 96 -30.49 -17.62 5.26
C LYS A 96 -31.99 -17.23 5.38
N ALA A 97 -32.45 -17.00 6.59
CA ALA A 97 -33.84 -16.75 6.89
C ALA A 97 -34.00 -15.75 8.05
N VAL A 98 -35.02 -14.91 7.99
CA VAL A 98 -35.43 -14.04 9.09
C VAL A 98 -36.09 -14.89 10.18
N ARG A 99 -35.77 -14.60 11.45
CA ARG A 99 -36.27 -15.30 12.64
C ARG A 99 -37.08 -14.41 13.58
N GLY A 100 -36.90 -13.10 13.48
CA GLY A 100 -37.59 -12.13 14.31
C GLY A 100 -37.57 -10.76 13.69
N VAL A 101 -38.45 -9.89 14.17
CA VAL A 101 -38.49 -8.47 13.85
C VAL A 101 -38.72 -7.67 15.13
N THR A 102 -37.99 -6.57 15.28
CA THR A 102 -38.17 -5.59 16.36
C THR A 102 -38.46 -4.26 15.71
N PHE A 103 -39.67 -3.70 15.96
CA PHE A 103 -40.08 -2.38 15.46
C PHE A 103 -39.49 -1.30 16.35
N LEU A 104 -38.92 -0.25 15.76
CA LEU A 104 -38.34 0.88 16.49
C LEU A 104 -39.37 1.91 16.86
N THR A 105 -39.35 2.34 18.13
CA THR A 105 -40.25 3.33 18.67
C THR A 105 -39.51 4.42 19.44
N ARG A 106 -40.09 5.61 19.48
CA ARG A 106 -39.62 6.71 20.32
C ARG A 106 -39.78 6.37 21.82
N ALA A 107 -39.21 7.18 22.68
CA ALA A 107 -39.31 7.03 24.12
C ALA A 107 -40.76 7.09 24.62
N ASP A 108 -41.67 7.76 23.91
CA ASP A 108 -43.09 7.82 24.21
C ASP A 108 -43.92 6.62 23.66
N GLY A 109 -43.29 5.74 22.90
CA GLY A 109 -43.87 4.56 22.28
C GLY A 109 -44.42 4.78 20.88
N THR A 110 -44.35 5.98 20.32
CA THR A 110 -44.75 6.25 18.91
C THR A 110 -43.75 5.59 17.97
N ALA A 111 -44.25 4.97 16.90
CA ALA A 111 -43.41 4.27 15.95
C ALA A 111 -42.54 5.23 15.14
N TYR A 112 -41.30 4.84 14.89
CA TYR A 112 -40.53 5.40 13.80
C TYR A 112 -40.96 4.78 12.46
N THR A 113 -40.88 5.58 11.40
CA THR A 113 -41.10 5.13 10.01
C THR A 113 -39.88 5.51 9.18
N GLY A 114 -39.75 4.99 7.97
CA GLY A 114 -38.69 5.39 7.04
C GLY A 114 -38.74 6.87 6.64
N THR A 115 -39.81 7.58 6.94
CA THR A 115 -39.90 9.03 6.68
C THR A 115 -39.22 9.90 7.75
N ASP A 116 -38.98 9.36 8.93
CA ASP A 116 -38.41 10.07 10.08
C ASP A 116 -37.26 9.34 10.78
N PHE A 117 -36.93 8.14 10.33
CA PHE A 117 -35.73 7.38 10.72
C PHE A 117 -35.21 6.64 9.50
N ASP A 118 -34.09 7.10 9.00
CA ASP A 118 -33.33 6.54 7.88
C ASP A 118 -32.18 5.71 8.44
N GLY A 119 -32.43 4.45 8.65
CA GLY A 119 -31.55 3.61 9.48
C GLY A 119 -30.41 2.98 8.69
N GLU A 120 -29.16 3.39 8.97
CA GLU A 120 -27.99 2.97 8.20
C GLU A 120 -27.05 2.06 9.01
N GLY A 121 -26.33 2.58 9.97
CA GLY A 121 -25.39 1.79 10.77
C GLY A 121 -26.03 1.13 11.99
N LEU A 122 -25.54 -0.07 12.37
CA LEU A 122 -26.06 -0.83 13.50
C LEU A 122 -24.95 -1.53 14.29
N VAL A 123 -24.91 -1.37 15.60
CA VAL A 123 -24.06 -2.16 16.48
C VAL A 123 -24.78 -2.69 17.71
N VAL A 124 -24.43 -3.91 18.14
CA VAL A 124 -24.93 -4.50 19.40
C VAL A 124 -24.01 -4.08 20.53
N GLU A 125 -24.55 -3.46 21.58
CA GLU A 125 -23.77 -3.01 22.72
C GLU A 125 -23.33 -4.17 23.63
N ARG A 126 -22.42 -3.88 24.57
CA ARG A 126 -21.78 -4.88 25.46
C ARG A 126 -22.77 -5.71 26.26
N SER A 127 -23.89 -5.13 26.66
CA SER A 127 -24.95 -5.84 27.41
C SER A 127 -25.60 -6.95 26.58
N GLY A 128 -25.59 -6.83 25.24
CA GLY A 128 -26.37 -7.66 24.33
C GLY A 128 -27.88 -7.43 24.44
N ARG A 129 -28.32 -6.39 25.17
CA ARG A 129 -29.73 -6.05 25.39
C ARG A 129 -30.13 -4.78 24.64
N THR A 130 -29.16 -4.00 24.20
CA THR A 130 -29.35 -2.73 23.51
C THR A 130 -28.53 -2.69 22.22
N VAL A 131 -28.97 -1.88 21.31
CA VAL A 131 -28.23 -1.54 20.05
C VAL A 131 -28.08 -0.03 19.94
N LEU A 132 -27.06 0.40 19.22
CA LEU A 132 -26.97 1.73 18.67
C LEU A 132 -27.25 1.64 17.18
N ALA A 133 -28.09 2.52 16.68
CA ALA A 133 -28.41 2.68 15.26
C ALA A 133 -28.23 4.14 14.86
N SER A 134 -27.62 4.36 13.68
CA SER A 134 -27.53 5.68 13.06
C SER A 134 -28.76 5.96 12.20
N SER A 135 -28.99 7.24 11.94
CA SER A 135 -29.98 7.72 10.98
C SER A 135 -29.40 8.87 10.18
N GLU A 136 -29.62 8.84 8.86
CA GLU A 136 -29.13 9.85 7.94
C GLU A 136 -30.05 11.07 7.82
N ARG A 137 -31.34 10.87 7.89
CA ARG A 137 -32.33 11.94 7.68
C ARG A 137 -32.15 13.08 8.69
N GLU A 138 -31.94 12.72 9.93
CA GLU A 138 -31.51 13.58 11.01
C GLU A 138 -30.24 12.98 11.61
N PRO A 139 -29.06 13.49 11.27
CA PRO A 139 -27.80 12.85 11.67
C PRO A 139 -27.78 12.57 13.18
N SER A 140 -27.99 11.34 13.53
CA SER A 140 -28.12 10.91 14.94
C SER A 140 -27.61 9.48 15.13
N ILE A 141 -27.22 9.17 16.38
CA ILE A 141 -26.89 7.82 16.83
C ILE A 141 -27.75 7.55 18.05
N ARG A 142 -28.72 6.64 17.91
CA ARG A 142 -29.74 6.38 18.93
C ARG A 142 -29.60 5.00 19.52
N ARG A 143 -29.88 4.90 20.82
CA ARG A 143 -29.84 3.65 21.58
C ARG A 143 -31.25 3.09 21.72
N PHE A 144 -31.45 1.84 21.30
CA PHE A 144 -32.73 1.14 21.39
C PHE A 144 -32.60 -0.12 22.25
N GLY A 145 -33.66 -0.45 22.99
CA GLY A 145 -33.84 -1.75 23.62
C GLY A 145 -34.13 -2.83 22.60
N LEU A 146 -33.39 -3.97 22.61
CA LEU A 146 -33.64 -5.06 21.66
C LEU A 146 -34.93 -5.82 21.93
N ALA A 147 -35.42 -5.81 23.17
CA ALA A 147 -36.61 -6.58 23.55
C ALA A 147 -37.91 -5.93 23.06
N ASP A 148 -37.96 -4.61 23.03
CA ASP A 148 -39.15 -3.84 22.76
C ASP A 148 -38.99 -2.77 21.65
N GLY A 149 -37.78 -2.57 21.16
CA GLY A 149 -37.45 -1.57 20.12
C GLY A 149 -37.56 -0.11 20.60
N ARG A 150 -37.70 0.12 21.91
CA ARG A 150 -37.91 1.46 22.46
C ARG A 150 -36.61 2.24 22.52
N GLU A 151 -36.63 3.51 22.08
CA GLU A 151 -35.52 4.44 22.23
C GLU A 151 -35.28 4.74 23.71
N ILE A 152 -34.02 4.62 24.13
CA ILE A 152 -33.56 4.82 25.53
C ILE A 152 -32.78 6.13 25.65
N ALA A 153 -31.94 6.45 24.65
CA ALA A 153 -31.03 7.59 24.65
C ALA A 153 -30.56 7.91 23.24
N SER A 154 -29.98 9.09 23.07
CA SER A 154 -29.24 9.47 21.87
C SER A 154 -27.82 9.91 22.27
N LEU A 155 -26.83 9.56 21.44
CA LEU A 155 -25.46 9.99 21.65
C LEU A 155 -25.27 11.43 21.14
N PRO A 156 -24.39 12.24 21.77
CA PRO A 156 -24.11 13.59 21.28
C PRO A 156 -23.39 13.54 19.93
N VAL A 157 -23.92 14.26 18.95
CA VAL A 157 -23.33 14.45 17.63
C VAL A 157 -22.82 15.90 17.54
N PRO A 158 -21.53 16.14 17.19
CA PRO A 158 -21.02 17.49 17.05
C PRO A 158 -21.76 18.27 15.95
N ALA A 159 -22.03 19.55 16.18
CA ALA A 159 -22.90 20.38 15.34
C ALA A 159 -22.50 20.36 13.85
N ARG A 160 -21.19 20.33 13.53
CA ARG A 160 -20.72 20.31 12.14
C ARG A 160 -21.25 19.13 11.31
N PHE A 161 -21.61 18.01 11.96
CA PHE A 161 -22.13 16.81 11.30
C PHE A 161 -23.64 16.86 11.03
N GLN A 162 -24.31 17.92 11.48
CA GLN A 162 -25.72 18.14 11.13
C GLN A 162 -25.83 18.57 9.67
N VAL A 163 -26.99 18.31 9.07
CA VAL A 163 -27.28 18.71 7.69
C VAL A 163 -27.32 20.25 7.58
N THR A 164 -26.86 20.78 6.48
CA THR A 164 -26.93 22.21 6.13
C THR A 164 -28.38 22.70 6.20
N PRO A 165 -28.69 23.89 6.81
CA PRO A 165 -27.76 24.92 7.28
C PRO A 165 -27.33 24.78 8.75
N ALA A 166 -27.79 23.77 9.49
CA ALA A 166 -27.46 23.59 10.90
C ALA A 166 -26.02 23.12 11.11
N GLY A 167 -25.44 22.41 10.14
CA GLY A 167 -24.07 21.93 10.10
C GLY A 167 -23.48 21.98 8.70
N GLN A 168 -22.61 21.03 8.38
CA GLN A 168 -21.82 21.00 7.14
C GLN A 168 -22.10 19.73 6.31
N ALA A 169 -22.92 18.80 6.80
CA ALA A 169 -23.22 17.58 6.07
C ALA A 169 -24.20 17.82 4.90
N ALA A 170 -24.08 17.05 3.84
CA ALA A 170 -25.09 16.98 2.78
C ALA A 170 -26.24 16.07 3.21
N VAL A 171 -27.44 16.32 2.66
CA VAL A 171 -28.59 15.44 2.86
C VAL A 171 -28.31 14.08 2.27
N ASN A 172 -28.65 13.00 2.98
CA ASN A 172 -28.48 11.61 2.53
C ASN A 172 -27.01 11.26 2.21
N GLN A 173 -26.09 11.78 3.04
CA GLN A 173 -24.64 11.48 3.01
C GLN A 173 -24.06 11.64 4.43
N THR A 174 -24.78 11.17 5.44
CA THR A 174 -24.37 11.41 6.83
C THR A 174 -23.83 10.14 7.50
N PHE A 175 -24.35 9.72 8.68
CA PHE A 175 -23.81 8.57 9.41
C PHE A 175 -24.30 7.24 8.81
N GLU A 176 -23.57 6.73 7.86
CA GLU A 176 -23.80 5.44 7.24
C GLU A 176 -23.22 4.30 8.10
N ALA A 177 -21.97 4.42 8.51
CA ALA A 177 -21.21 3.35 9.13
C ALA A 177 -21.17 3.43 10.66
N LEU A 178 -21.44 2.31 11.34
CA LEU A 178 -21.20 2.16 12.78
C LEU A 178 -20.40 0.90 13.07
N ALA A 179 -19.31 1.02 13.85
CA ALA A 179 -18.52 -0.13 14.31
C ALA A 179 -18.18 -0.02 15.79
N THR A 180 -18.28 -1.11 16.52
CA THR A 180 -17.77 -1.19 17.89
C THR A 180 -16.61 -2.17 17.98
N THR A 181 -15.58 -1.82 18.78
CA THR A 181 -14.46 -2.73 19.06
C THR A 181 -14.93 -4.06 19.65
N PRO A 182 -14.15 -5.15 19.50
CA PRO A 182 -14.55 -6.47 20.04
C PRO A 182 -14.87 -6.48 21.53
N ASP A 183 -14.21 -5.62 22.33
CA ASP A 183 -14.50 -5.42 23.75
C ASP A 183 -15.67 -4.45 24.00
N ARG A 184 -16.18 -3.83 22.91
CA ARG A 184 -17.32 -2.89 22.91
C ARG A 184 -17.14 -1.67 23.81
N ARG A 185 -15.91 -1.12 23.84
CA ARG A 185 -15.58 0.09 24.59
C ARG A 185 -15.51 1.33 23.72
N VAL A 186 -15.12 1.14 22.48
CA VAL A 186 -14.98 2.21 21.49
C VAL A 186 -16.02 2.01 20.40
N LEU A 187 -16.68 3.09 20.01
CA LEU A 187 -17.55 3.15 18.85
C LEU A 187 -16.93 4.07 17.82
N TYR A 188 -16.96 3.65 16.57
CA TYR A 188 -16.64 4.46 15.39
C TYR A 188 -17.91 4.77 14.62
N ALA A 189 -18.06 6.02 14.20
CA ALA A 189 -19.17 6.47 13.34
C ALA A 189 -18.58 7.16 12.11
N GLY A 190 -18.82 6.60 10.94
CA GLY A 190 -18.32 7.08 9.66
C GLY A 190 -19.38 7.85 8.87
N MET A 191 -18.96 8.93 8.22
CA MET A 191 -19.78 9.69 7.29
C MET A 191 -19.71 9.06 5.90
N GLU A 192 -20.85 8.85 5.23
CA GLU A 192 -20.91 8.38 3.84
C GLU A 192 -20.25 9.37 2.89
N GLY A 193 -20.60 10.64 3.04
CA GLY A 193 -20.08 11.74 2.24
C GLY A 193 -19.16 12.68 3.00
N PRO A 194 -18.46 13.56 2.27
CA PRO A 194 -17.64 14.63 2.86
C PRO A 194 -18.50 15.73 3.48
N LEU A 195 -17.97 16.37 4.53
CA LEU A 195 -18.52 17.64 4.99
C LEU A 195 -18.20 18.77 3.99
N ALA A 196 -19.02 19.81 3.98
CA ALA A 196 -18.76 20.99 3.16
C ALA A 196 -17.37 21.58 3.50
N GLY A 197 -16.53 21.72 2.48
CA GLY A 197 -15.15 22.20 2.62
C GLY A 197 -14.09 21.10 2.83
N ASP A 198 -14.43 19.83 3.05
CA ASP A 198 -13.46 18.74 3.24
C ASP A 198 -12.91 18.16 1.91
N GLY A 199 -13.34 18.69 0.75
CA GLY A 199 -12.72 18.38 -0.55
C GLY A 199 -12.74 16.89 -0.94
N GLY A 200 -13.79 16.15 -0.55
CA GLY A 200 -13.90 14.70 -0.79
C GLY A 200 -13.28 13.84 0.30
N GLY A 201 -12.77 14.43 1.39
CA GLY A 201 -12.34 13.70 2.57
C GLY A 201 -13.52 13.37 3.50
N HIS A 202 -13.57 12.15 4.01
CA HIS A 202 -14.59 11.68 4.94
C HIS A 202 -14.08 11.77 6.37
N ARG A 203 -15.00 11.95 7.33
CA ARG A 203 -14.66 11.96 8.76
C ARG A 203 -15.22 10.73 9.45
N ILE A 204 -14.42 10.12 10.31
CA ILE A 204 -14.81 9.04 11.21
C ILE A 204 -14.69 9.56 12.64
N ILE A 205 -15.78 9.56 13.41
CA ILE A 205 -15.79 9.98 14.81
C ILE A 205 -15.52 8.75 15.68
N ARG A 206 -14.62 8.88 16.65
CA ARG A 206 -14.37 7.91 17.69
C ARG A 206 -15.05 8.33 18.97
N TYR A 207 -15.88 7.43 19.53
CA TYR A 207 -16.58 7.62 20.78
C TYR A 207 -16.01 6.71 21.87
N GLU A 208 -15.91 7.24 23.08
CA GLU A 208 -15.71 6.46 24.30
C GLU A 208 -16.71 6.89 25.37
N LYS A 209 -17.31 5.91 26.04
CA LYS A 209 -18.32 6.19 27.10
C LYS A 209 -19.40 7.18 26.60
N ASP A 210 -19.90 6.93 25.41
CA ASP A 210 -20.97 7.71 24.75
C ASP A 210 -20.58 9.18 24.39
N LYS A 211 -19.29 9.52 24.40
CA LYS A 211 -18.81 10.87 24.08
C LYS A 211 -17.88 10.84 22.86
N PRO A 212 -18.04 11.79 21.92
CA PRO A 212 -17.06 11.92 20.83
C PRO A 212 -15.73 12.39 21.43
N ILE A 213 -14.65 11.64 21.17
CA ILE A 213 -13.32 11.89 21.73
C ILE A 213 -12.36 12.43 20.69
N SER A 214 -12.41 11.92 19.47
CA SER A 214 -11.53 12.31 18.37
C SER A 214 -12.19 12.07 17.04
N GLN A 215 -11.62 12.68 15.99
CA GLN A 215 -12.02 12.48 14.61
C GLN A 215 -10.80 12.05 13.79
N TYR A 216 -11.03 11.19 12.81
CA TYR A 216 -10.02 10.77 11.85
C TYR A 216 -10.42 11.18 10.44
N ALA A 217 -9.41 11.54 9.63
CA ALA A 217 -9.59 11.80 8.22
C ALA A 217 -9.47 10.50 7.42
N TYR A 218 -10.44 10.20 6.59
CA TYR A 218 -10.46 9.03 5.71
C TYR A 218 -10.65 9.46 4.26
N ARG A 219 -9.97 8.79 3.34
CA ARG A 219 -10.10 9.06 1.90
C ARG A 219 -10.63 7.81 1.21
N THR A 220 -11.84 7.89 0.67
CA THR A 220 -12.39 6.84 -0.19
C THR A 220 -11.73 6.83 -1.56
N ASP A 221 -11.93 5.77 -2.32
CA ASP A 221 -11.62 5.80 -3.74
C ASP A 221 -12.54 6.82 -4.45
N PRO A 222 -12.09 7.38 -5.58
CA PRO A 222 -12.89 8.36 -6.30
C PRO A 222 -14.31 7.87 -6.61
N ALA A 223 -15.29 8.70 -6.31
CA ALA A 223 -16.74 8.44 -6.51
C ALA A 223 -17.33 7.30 -5.67
N LEU A 224 -16.65 6.87 -4.58
CA LEU A 224 -17.19 5.92 -3.62
C LEU A 224 -17.52 6.62 -2.30
N GLY A 225 -18.58 6.16 -1.62
CA GLY A 225 -18.95 6.51 -0.25
C GLY A 225 -18.38 5.52 0.76
N LEU A 226 -18.25 5.92 2.01
CA LEU A 226 -17.93 5.05 3.14
C LEU A 226 -19.24 4.55 3.76
N VAL A 227 -19.63 3.31 3.44
CA VAL A 227 -20.98 2.82 3.78
C VAL A 227 -21.02 1.87 4.97
N GLU A 228 -19.92 1.21 5.34
CA GLU A 228 -19.90 0.39 6.55
C GLU A 228 -18.49 0.28 7.14
N LEU A 229 -18.42 0.04 8.45
CA LEU A 229 -17.20 -0.21 9.19
C LEU A 229 -17.32 -1.49 10.05
N VAL A 230 -16.22 -2.20 10.23
CA VAL A 230 -16.09 -3.25 11.24
C VAL A 230 -14.80 -3.03 12.03
N ALA A 231 -14.89 -2.83 13.33
CA ALA A 231 -13.71 -2.68 14.17
C ALA A 231 -13.07 -4.04 14.51
N LEU A 232 -11.79 -4.17 14.26
CA LEU A 232 -10.98 -5.35 14.55
C LEU A 232 -10.25 -5.21 15.90
N GLY A 233 -10.06 -3.99 16.36
CA GLY A 233 -9.42 -3.56 17.60
C GLY A 233 -9.53 -2.04 17.71
N ASP A 234 -8.76 -1.44 18.63
CA ASP A 234 -8.81 0.00 18.87
C ASP A 234 -8.31 0.84 17.68
N ASP A 235 -7.36 0.30 16.91
CA ASP A 235 -6.70 1.04 15.84
C ASP A 235 -6.80 0.34 14.47
N GLN A 236 -7.63 -0.70 14.36
CA GLN A 236 -7.81 -1.44 13.11
C GLN A 236 -9.28 -1.61 12.76
N LEU A 237 -9.62 -1.27 11.51
CA LEU A 237 -10.96 -1.35 10.98
C LEU A 237 -10.95 -2.12 9.65
N LEU A 238 -12.11 -2.64 9.25
CA LEU A 238 -12.47 -2.85 7.86
C LEU A 238 -13.40 -1.72 7.46
N ALA A 239 -13.22 -1.18 6.26
CA ALA A 239 -14.08 -0.17 5.66
C ALA A 239 -14.66 -0.69 4.35
N LEU A 240 -15.97 -0.61 4.20
CA LEU A 240 -16.69 -0.89 2.97
C LEU A 240 -16.88 0.42 2.22
N GLU A 241 -16.38 0.48 1.00
CA GLU A 241 -16.60 1.58 0.07
C GLU A 241 -17.50 1.10 -1.07
N ARG A 242 -18.53 1.87 -1.38
CA ARG A 242 -19.49 1.57 -2.44
C ARG A 242 -19.80 2.80 -3.29
N GLY A 243 -20.09 2.57 -4.56
CA GLY A 243 -20.59 3.56 -5.48
C GLY A 243 -21.37 2.91 -6.61
N PHE A 244 -22.28 3.67 -7.23
CA PHE A 244 -23.07 3.24 -8.38
C PHE A 244 -22.84 4.16 -9.57
N THR A 245 -22.58 3.56 -10.72
CA THR A 245 -22.46 4.29 -11.98
C THR A 245 -23.56 3.83 -12.94
N ALA A 246 -24.41 4.77 -13.35
CA ALA A 246 -25.51 4.46 -14.26
C ALA A 246 -25.02 3.80 -15.56
N GLY A 247 -25.67 2.70 -15.98
CA GLY A 247 -25.28 1.92 -17.14
C GLY A 247 -24.08 0.99 -16.97
N VAL A 248 -23.35 1.10 -15.86
CA VAL A 248 -22.19 0.24 -15.52
C VAL A 248 -22.51 -0.69 -14.36
N GLY A 249 -23.05 -0.13 -13.26
CA GLY A 249 -23.42 -0.87 -12.04
C GLY A 249 -22.66 -0.44 -10.82
N ASN A 250 -22.61 -1.32 -9.82
CA ASN A 250 -21.98 -1.09 -8.53
C ASN A 250 -20.47 -1.36 -8.55
N THR A 251 -19.75 -0.55 -7.80
CA THR A 251 -18.37 -0.81 -7.34
C THR A 251 -18.43 -1.05 -5.84
N VAL A 252 -17.87 -2.17 -5.37
CA VAL A 252 -17.87 -2.55 -3.94
C VAL A 252 -16.47 -3.02 -3.57
N ARG A 253 -15.83 -2.29 -2.65
CA ARG A 253 -14.48 -2.55 -2.17
C ARG A 253 -14.42 -2.59 -0.66
N ILE A 254 -13.63 -3.48 -0.11
CA ILE A 254 -13.40 -3.59 1.32
C ILE A 254 -11.92 -3.40 1.58
N TYR A 255 -11.59 -2.49 2.50
CA TYR A 255 -10.24 -2.13 2.86
C TYR A 255 -9.93 -2.53 4.29
N ARG A 256 -8.69 -2.96 4.54
CA ARG A 256 -8.11 -2.90 5.89
C ARG A 256 -7.69 -1.46 6.14
N VAL A 257 -8.08 -0.91 7.28
CA VAL A 257 -7.82 0.48 7.65
C VAL A 257 -7.08 0.51 8.98
N SER A 258 -6.01 1.30 9.06
CA SER A 258 -5.24 1.51 10.28
C SER A 258 -5.37 2.94 10.78
N ALA A 259 -5.78 3.07 12.04
CA ALA A 259 -5.79 4.32 12.79
C ALA A 259 -4.55 4.48 13.69
N THR A 260 -3.61 3.53 13.66
CA THR A 260 -2.39 3.57 14.49
C THR A 260 -1.62 4.85 14.24
N GLY A 261 -1.44 5.66 15.30
CA GLY A 261 -0.72 6.93 15.24
C GLY A 261 -1.35 8.02 14.35
N ALA A 262 -2.56 7.81 13.84
CA ALA A 262 -3.27 8.84 13.10
C ALA A 262 -3.61 10.03 14.02
N PRO A 263 -3.39 11.27 13.58
CA PRO A 263 -3.70 12.44 14.40
C PRO A 263 -5.20 12.65 14.55
N ASP A 264 -5.58 13.24 15.68
CA ASP A 264 -6.94 13.76 15.88
C ASP A 264 -7.16 15.00 15.01
N VAL A 265 -8.13 14.95 14.10
CA VAL A 265 -8.49 16.06 13.22
C VAL A 265 -9.74 16.81 13.70
N THR A 266 -10.15 16.66 14.96
CA THR A 266 -11.32 17.34 15.54
C THR A 266 -11.23 18.86 15.35
N GLY A 267 -10.05 19.45 15.58
CA GLY A 267 -9.79 20.88 15.44
C GLY A 267 -9.47 21.33 14.01
N VAL A 268 -9.44 20.43 13.04
CA VAL A 268 -9.14 20.77 11.63
C VAL A 268 -10.42 21.23 10.96
N GLU A 269 -10.43 22.49 10.50
CA GLU A 269 -11.62 23.10 9.86
C GLU A 269 -11.92 22.44 8.52
N SER A 270 -10.92 22.25 7.68
CA SER A 270 -11.04 21.60 6.38
C SER A 270 -9.96 20.55 6.18
N LEU A 271 -10.33 19.34 5.79
CA LEU A 271 -9.39 18.25 5.51
C LEU A 271 -8.51 18.52 4.29
N THR A 272 -8.87 19.50 3.44
CA THR A 272 -8.03 19.92 2.30
C THR A 272 -6.70 20.54 2.74
N THR A 273 -6.59 20.98 3.99
CA THR A 273 -5.35 21.52 4.57
C THR A 273 -4.37 20.44 5.00
N LEU A 274 -4.78 19.19 5.02
CA LEU A 274 -3.92 18.07 5.41
C LEU A 274 -2.99 17.67 4.25
N THR A 275 -1.78 18.16 4.28
CA THR A 275 -0.75 17.89 3.26
C THR A 275 0.11 16.66 3.60
N ASP A 276 0.21 16.31 4.89
CA ASP A 276 0.93 15.09 5.33
C ASP A 276 0.06 13.85 5.07
N PRO A 277 0.51 12.89 4.24
CA PRO A 277 -0.22 11.63 4.00
C PRO A 277 -0.54 10.84 5.28
N ARG A 278 0.27 10.99 6.35
CA ARG A 278 0.07 10.32 7.64
C ARG A 278 -1.11 10.88 8.43
N ALA A 279 -1.58 12.07 8.08
CA ALA A 279 -2.77 12.66 8.70
C ALA A 279 -4.07 11.94 8.28
N TRP A 280 -4.02 11.12 7.24
CA TRP A 280 -5.11 10.29 6.78
C TRP A 280 -4.98 8.87 7.31
N LEU A 281 -6.11 8.19 7.55
CA LEU A 281 -6.08 6.76 7.86
C LEU A 281 -5.45 5.99 6.68
N GLY A 282 -4.54 5.07 7.00
CA GLY A 282 -3.98 4.16 6.00
C GLY A 282 -5.00 3.11 5.60
N LYS A 283 -5.12 2.82 4.30
CA LYS A 283 -6.00 1.76 3.81
C LYS A 283 -5.27 0.82 2.83
N GLU A 284 -5.63 -0.46 2.87
CA GLU A 284 -5.12 -1.50 1.98
C GLU A 284 -6.28 -2.34 1.48
N LEU A 285 -6.37 -2.53 0.16
CA LEU A 285 -7.44 -3.29 -0.46
C LEU A 285 -7.42 -4.76 -0.01
N LEU A 286 -8.52 -5.22 0.59
CA LEU A 286 -8.73 -6.60 1.01
C LEU A 286 -9.59 -7.37 0.01
N VAL A 287 -10.68 -6.76 -0.45
CA VAL A 287 -11.64 -7.35 -1.38
C VAL A 287 -12.06 -6.31 -2.41
N ASP A 288 -12.02 -6.67 -3.69
CA ASP A 288 -12.82 -6.00 -4.72
C ASP A 288 -13.80 -7.05 -5.27
N LEU A 289 -15.09 -6.85 -5.02
CA LEU A 289 -16.14 -7.84 -5.35
C LEU A 289 -16.24 -8.10 -6.86
N VAL A 290 -15.81 -7.17 -7.71
CA VAL A 290 -15.79 -7.38 -9.17
C VAL A 290 -14.86 -8.53 -9.57
N ASN A 291 -13.82 -8.79 -8.78
CA ASN A 291 -12.84 -9.86 -9.00
C ASN A 291 -13.29 -11.22 -8.47
N CYS A 292 -14.38 -11.28 -7.68
CA CYS A 292 -14.92 -12.56 -7.21
C CYS A 292 -15.47 -13.38 -8.37
N PRO A 293 -15.43 -14.71 -8.28
CA PRO A 293 -16.09 -15.56 -9.28
C PRO A 293 -17.62 -15.32 -9.23
N PRO A 294 -18.30 -15.20 -10.37
CA PRO A 294 -19.75 -14.97 -10.38
C PRO A 294 -20.56 -16.13 -9.78
N SER A 295 -20.02 -17.35 -9.74
CA SER A 295 -20.55 -18.54 -9.04
C SER A 295 -22.02 -18.83 -9.33
N GLY A 296 -22.53 -18.45 -10.52
CA GLY A 296 -23.91 -18.63 -10.91
C GLY A 296 -24.88 -17.53 -10.43
N ALA A 297 -24.36 -16.41 -9.91
CA ALA A 297 -25.17 -15.25 -9.57
C ALA A 297 -25.81 -14.63 -10.83
N THR A 298 -26.96 -14.02 -10.63
CA THR A 298 -27.67 -13.24 -11.66
C THR A 298 -27.87 -11.81 -11.15
N ALA A 299 -27.84 -10.84 -12.04
CA ALA A 299 -28.15 -9.44 -11.73
C ALA A 299 -29.47 -9.04 -12.39
N LYS A 300 -30.22 -8.14 -11.74
CA LYS A 300 -31.49 -7.58 -12.26
C LYS A 300 -31.30 -6.25 -13.01
N GLN A 301 -30.07 -5.71 -12.98
CA GLN A 301 -29.65 -4.50 -13.70
C GLN A 301 -28.21 -4.67 -14.19
N PRO A 302 -27.71 -3.83 -15.11
CA PRO A 302 -26.34 -3.91 -15.57
C PRO A 302 -25.34 -3.91 -14.40
N GLN A 303 -24.40 -4.87 -14.40
CA GLN A 303 -23.35 -5.02 -13.41
C GLN A 303 -22.08 -5.54 -14.11
N PRO A 304 -20.88 -5.06 -13.74
CA PRO A 304 -19.62 -5.57 -14.30
C PRO A 304 -19.36 -7.04 -13.88
N ASN A 305 -19.94 -7.48 -12.77
CA ASN A 305 -20.00 -8.86 -12.33
C ASN A 305 -21.41 -9.13 -11.78
N PRO A 306 -22.12 -10.19 -12.22
CA PRO A 306 -23.50 -10.46 -11.77
C PRO A 306 -23.61 -10.77 -10.27
N LEU A 307 -22.50 -10.98 -9.58
CA LEU A 307 -22.46 -11.09 -8.12
C LEU A 307 -22.73 -9.73 -7.42
N LEU A 308 -22.40 -8.59 -8.06
CA LEU A 308 -22.55 -7.26 -7.49
C LEU A 308 -24.02 -6.86 -7.34
N ASP A 309 -24.29 -6.17 -6.26
CA ASP A 309 -25.49 -5.37 -6.00
C ASP A 309 -25.13 -4.24 -5.04
N ASN A 310 -26.09 -3.53 -4.51
CA ASN A 310 -25.95 -2.40 -3.58
C ASN A 310 -25.54 -2.90 -2.18
N VAL A 311 -24.29 -3.33 -1.99
CA VAL A 311 -23.80 -3.90 -0.73
C VAL A 311 -23.53 -2.78 0.27
N GLU A 312 -24.18 -2.84 1.44
CA GLU A 312 -24.07 -1.83 2.49
C GLU A 312 -23.71 -2.44 3.86
N GLY A 313 -24.31 -3.57 4.24
CA GLY A 313 -24.02 -4.17 5.54
C GLY A 313 -22.85 -5.15 5.52
N MET A 314 -22.02 -5.11 6.58
CA MET A 314 -20.85 -5.96 6.74
C MET A 314 -20.70 -6.46 8.19
N ALA A 315 -20.50 -7.77 8.37
CA ALA A 315 -20.30 -8.37 9.68
C ALA A 315 -19.20 -9.43 9.69
N LEU A 316 -18.34 -9.37 10.72
CA LEU A 316 -17.30 -10.38 10.92
C LEU A 316 -17.86 -11.61 11.62
N GLY A 317 -17.69 -12.78 10.99
CA GLY A 317 -18.17 -14.07 11.46
C GLY A 317 -17.11 -14.92 12.17
N GLU A 318 -17.30 -16.25 12.11
CA GLU A 318 -16.46 -17.25 12.75
C GLU A 318 -15.02 -17.29 12.24
N ARG A 319 -14.11 -17.83 13.06
CA ARG A 319 -12.74 -18.14 12.65
C ARG A 319 -12.72 -19.39 11.79
N LEU A 320 -11.91 -19.37 10.76
CA LEU A 320 -11.64 -20.49 9.85
C LEU A 320 -10.23 -21.04 10.05
N PRO A 321 -9.93 -22.26 9.60
CA PRO A 321 -8.56 -22.78 9.55
C PRO A 321 -7.61 -21.83 8.80
N GLY A 322 -6.32 -21.81 9.21
CA GLY A 322 -5.31 -20.94 8.63
C GLY A 322 -5.42 -19.47 9.04
N GLY A 323 -6.07 -19.17 10.17
CA GLY A 323 -6.17 -17.81 10.72
C GLY A 323 -7.16 -16.91 10.02
N ARG A 324 -7.85 -17.42 8.99
CA ARG A 324 -8.87 -16.65 8.26
C ARG A 324 -10.13 -16.42 9.12
N ARG A 325 -10.94 -15.46 8.66
CA ARG A 325 -12.24 -15.14 9.25
C ARG A 325 -13.32 -15.17 8.17
N VAL A 326 -14.52 -15.55 8.56
CA VAL A 326 -15.68 -15.32 7.71
C VAL A 326 -16.02 -13.84 7.74
N LEU A 327 -16.33 -13.28 6.59
CA LEU A 327 -16.92 -11.96 6.42
C LEU A 327 -18.25 -12.13 5.71
N HIS A 328 -19.32 -11.71 6.38
CA HIS A 328 -20.66 -11.66 5.80
C HIS A 328 -20.94 -10.27 5.28
N LEU A 329 -21.54 -10.19 4.09
CA LEU A 329 -22.05 -8.95 3.54
C LEU A 329 -23.55 -9.12 3.24
N ILE A 330 -24.27 -8.02 3.19
CA ILE A 330 -25.65 -7.97 2.73
C ILE A 330 -25.83 -6.78 1.81
N SER A 331 -26.63 -6.95 0.76
CA SER A 331 -27.01 -5.84 -0.10
C SER A 331 -28.39 -5.30 0.29
N ASP A 332 -28.49 -3.99 0.26
CA ASP A 332 -29.75 -3.28 0.27
C ASP A 332 -30.39 -3.31 -1.12
N ASP A 333 -31.65 -3.67 -1.19
CA ASP A 333 -32.43 -3.65 -2.43
C ASP A 333 -33.29 -2.40 -2.59
N ASN A 334 -33.22 -1.41 -1.67
CA ASN A 334 -33.99 -0.17 -1.67
C ASN A 334 -35.49 -0.39 -1.90
N GLY A 335 -36.03 -1.58 -1.59
CA GLY A 335 -37.38 -1.96 -1.97
C GLY A 335 -37.62 -2.01 -3.50
N SER A 336 -36.57 -1.94 -4.31
CA SER A 336 -36.61 -1.88 -5.77
C SER A 336 -36.76 -3.25 -6.41
N ALA A 337 -37.49 -3.33 -7.52
CA ALA A 337 -37.57 -4.58 -8.29
C ALA A 337 -36.30 -4.92 -9.07
N THR A 338 -35.42 -3.94 -9.28
CA THR A 338 -34.17 -4.09 -10.06
C THR A 338 -32.94 -4.36 -9.22
N GLN A 339 -33.07 -4.42 -7.90
CA GLN A 339 -32.01 -4.75 -6.95
C GLN A 339 -32.36 -6.05 -6.17
N ILE A 340 -31.37 -6.67 -5.57
CA ILE A 340 -31.47 -7.98 -4.92
C ILE A 340 -31.01 -7.87 -3.47
N THR A 341 -31.81 -8.35 -2.53
CA THR A 341 -31.36 -8.60 -1.16
C THR A 341 -30.52 -9.88 -1.15
N ARG A 342 -29.20 -9.72 -1.21
CA ARG A 342 -28.21 -10.81 -1.33
C ARG A 342 -27.33 -10.90 -0.09
N LEU A 343 -27.21 -12.09 0.45
CA LEU A 343 -26.22 -12.41 1.47
C LEU A 343 -24.94 -12.98 0.82
N TYR A 344 -23.79 -12.49 1.25
CA TYR A 344 -22.49 -13.02 0.80
C TYR A 344 -21.75 -13.63 2.00
N LYS A 345 -20.97 -14.66 1.71
CA LYS A 345 -20.04 -15.27 2.66
C LYS A 345 -18.66 -15.34 2.04
N LEU A 346 -17.71 -14.62 2.63
CA LEU A 346 -16.32 -14.55 2.19
C LEU A 346 -15.41 -15.17 3.26
N ALA A 347 -14.27 -15.72 2.87
CA ALA A 347 -13.17 -16.00 3.78
C ALA A 347 -12.08 -14.96 3.55
N VAL A 348 -11.69 -14.26 4.61
CA VAL A 348 -10.69 -13.20 4.54
C VAL A 348 -9.53 -13.47 5.50
N THR A 349 -8.30 -13.10 5.10
CA THR A 349 -7.13 -13.11 5.95
C THR A 349 -6.92 -11.71 6.52
N ILE A 350 -7.06 -11.56 7.84
CA ILE A 350 -6.84 -10.29 8.54
C ILE A 350 -5.48 -10.38 9.23
N ARG A 351 -4.51 -9.63 8.73
CA ARG A 351 -3.15 -9.61 9.28
C ARG A 351 -3.02 -8.53 10.36
N PRO A 352 -2.29 -8.79 11.45
CA PRO A 352 -1.92 -7.73 12.39
C PRO A 352 -1.06 -6.66 11.71
N THR A 353 -1.03 -5.46 12.26
CA THR A 353 -0.18 -4.36 11.77
C THR A 353 1.30 -4.71 11.92
N ALA A 354 2.10 -4.39 10.92
CA ALA A 354 3.55 -4.50 10.98
C ALA A 354 4.12 -3.56 12.06
N THR A 355 5.17 -4.02 12.78
CA THR A 355 5.76 -3.27 13.89
C THR A 355 7.25 -3.07 13.74
N LEU A 356 7.73 -1.88 14.10
CA LEU A 356 9.15 -1.56 14.16
C LEU A 356 9.80 -2.32 15.33
N ARG A 357 10.91 -3.04 15.04
CA ARG A 357 11.66 -3.83 16.02
C ARG A 357 13.09 -3.37 16.21
N GLY A 358 13.62 -2.59 15.29
CA GLY A 358 14.96 -2.05 15.36
C GLY A 358 15.13 -0.88 14.41
N ARG A 359 15.98 0.07 14.78
CA ARG A 359 16.46 1.17 13.95
C ARG A 359 17.92 1.39 14.28
N ALA A 360 18.79 1.38 13.26
CA ALA A 360 20.21 1.72 13.39
C ALA A 360 20.57 2.73 12.32
N ILE A 361 21.44 3.67 12.64
CA ILE A 361 21.75 4.85 11.81
C ILE A 361 23.26 4.93 11.60
N LEU A 362 23.68 5.03 10.35
CA LEU A 362 25.01 5.43 9.93
C LEU A 362 24.95 6.88 9.49
N SER A 363 25.79 7.75 10.09
CA SER A 363 25.82 9.17 9.75
C SER A 363 26.11 9.39 8.27
N ALA A 364 25.45 10.36 7.64
CA ALA A 364 25.78 10.82 6.29
C ALA A 364 27.25 11.24 6.15
N THR A 365 27.90 11.66 7.24
CA THR A 365 29.32 12.05 7.29
C THR A 365 30.24 10.89 7.65
N ALA A 366 29.83 9.64 7.46
CA ALA A 366 30.68 8.47 7.67
C ALA A 366 31.66 8.31 6.51
N TYR A 367 32.92 8.64 6.72
CA TYR A 367 33.98 8.49 5.73
C TYR A 367 34.88 7.31 6.06
N GLN A 368 35.36 6.64 5.01
CA GLN A 368 36.31 5.53 5.10
C GLN A 368 37.66 5.91 4.48
N PRO A 369 38.76 5.22 4.88
CA PRO A 369 40.07 5.46 4.31
C PRO A 369 40.07 5.32 2.77
N GLY A 370 40.74 6.28 2.11
CA GLY A 370 40.87 6.32 0.66
C GLY A 370 41.32 7.70 0.18
N PRO A 371 41.45 7.90 -1.12
CA PRO A 371 41.74 9.21 -1.68
C PRO A 371 40.56 10.19 -1.39
N VAL A 372 40.86 11.48 -1.49
CA VAL A 372 39.83 12.54 -1.56
C VAL A 372 38.86 12.21 -2.67
N SER A 373 37.58 12.45 -2.45
CA SER A 373 36.52 12.17 -3.43
C SER A 373 35.56 13.36 -3.55
N GLY A 374 34.69 13.32 -4.56
CA GLY A 374 33.77 14.41 -4.85
C GLY A 374 34.44 15.64 -5.45
N THR A 375 35.63 15.49 -6.03
CA THR A 375 36.36 16.60 -6.65
C THR A 375 35.71 17.11 -7.95
N GLN A 376 34.80 16.34 -8.50
CA GLN A 376 34.03 16.65 -9.75
C GLN A 376 32.63 17.19 -9.45
N LEU A 377 32.25 17.27 -8.17
CA LEU A 377 30.99 17.85 -7.75
C LEU A 377 31.05 19.38 -7.74
N ASP A 378 29.88 20.02 -7.84
CA ASP A 378 29.76 21.44 -7.57
C ASP A 378 30.26 21.73 -6.13
N PRO A 379 31.20 22.70 -5.94
CA PRO A 379 31.72 23.01 -4.61
C PRO A 379 30.71 23.67 -3.67
N ALA A 380 29.48 23.89 -4.09
CA ALA A 380 28.42 24.44 -3.24
C ALA A 380 28.04 23.49 -2.09
N THR A 381 27.70 24.06 -0.95
CA THR A 381 27.17 23.30 0.19
C THR A 381 25.76 22.79 -0.11
N VAL A 382 25.56 21.49 0.01
CA VAL A 382 24.25 20.85 -0.14
C VAL A 382 23.91 20.15 1.18
N ASN A 383 22.77 20.45 1.76
CA ASN A 383 22.27 19.87 3.00
C ASN A 383 23.31 19.84 4.15
N GLY A 384 24.08 20.93 4.26
CA GLY A 384 25.13 21.10 5.27
C GLY A 384 26.47 20.41 4.95
N ILE A 385 26.63 19.85 3.75
CA ILE A 385 27.85 19.12 3.33
C ILE A 385 28.47 19.81 2.11
N THR A 386 29.80 19.98 2.15
CA THR A 386 30.56 20.70 1.12
C THR A 386 31.63 19.77 0.52
N PRO A 387 31.62 19.49 -0.79
CA PRO A 387 32.72 18.77 -1.45
C PRO A 387 33.97 19.68 -1.62
N PRO A 388 35.16 19.09 -1.84
CA PRO A 388 35.46 17.67 -1.86
C PRO A 388 35.54 17.05 -0.47
N PHE A 389 35.44 15.72 -0.37
CA PHE A 389 35.39 14.98 0.89
C PHE A 389 36.76 14.45 1.29
N PRO A 390 37.10 14.39 2.59
CA PRO A 390 38.43 14.03 3.08
C PRO A 390 38.81 12.54 2.90
N GLY A 391 37.88 11.73 2.39
CA GLY A 391 38.02 10.29 2.15
C GLY A 391 36.89 9.79 1.26
N GLN A 392 36.53 8.52 1.41
CA GLN A 392 35.44 7.89 0.67
C GLN A 392 34.17 7.91 1.55
N PRO A 393 33.11 8.63 1.21
CA PRO A 393 31.85 8.59 1.97
C PRO A 393 31.20 7.22 1.82
N ILE A 394 30.31 6.89 2.75
CA ILE A 394 29.36 5.78 2.61
C ILE A 394 27.99 6.41 2.32
N PRO A 395 27.58 6.50 1.04
CA PRO A 395 26.41 7.29 0.64
C PRO A 395 25.08 6.59 0.87
N GLY A 396 25.07 5.44 1.53
CA GLY A 396 23.89 4.64 1.74
C GLY A 396 24.11 3.19 1.31
N PHE A 397 23.01 2.44 1.17
CA PHE A 397 23.14 1.05 0.74
C PHE A 397 22.05 0.69 -0.27
N SER A 398 22.47 0.53 -1.52
CA SER A 398 21.62 -0.02 -2.58
C SER A 398 21.45 -1.53 -2.46
N ALA A 399 22.38 -2.22 -1.75
CA ALA A 399 22.20 -3.63 -1.45
C ALA A 399 22.75 -4.03 -0.08
N VAL A 400 22.03 -4.92 0.62
CA VAL A 400 22.45 -5.51 1.90
C VAL A 400 22.22 -7.02 1.89
N ILE A 401 23.29 -7.79 2.12
CA ILE A 401 23.23 -9.25 2.27
C ILE A 401 23.88 -9.70 3.60
N PRO A 402 23.63 -10.91 4.11
CA PRO A 402 24.38 -11.44 5.26
C PRO A 402 25.89 -11.48 4.98
N ALA A 403 26.72 -11.07 5.94
CA ALA A 403 28.18 -11.19 5.82
C ALA A 403 28.60 -12.65 5.67
N ASP A 404 27.96 -13.54 6.43
CA ASP A 404 28.14 -14.99 6.34
C ASP A 404 26.92 -15.66 5.71
N ALA A 405 27.15 -16.63 4.85
CA ALA A 405 26.07 -17.34 4.16
C ALA A 405 25.13 -18.01 5.17
N GLY A 406 23.84 -17.74 5.05
CA GLY A 406 22.79 -18.33 5.90
C GLY A 406 22.56 -17.61 7.23
N ASP A 407 23.34 -16.59 7.59
CA ASP A 407 23.00 -15.74 8.74
C ASP A 407 21.73 -14.91 8.45
N ARG A 408 20.71 -15.07 9.28
CA ARG A 408 19.46 -14.33 9.21
C ARG A 408 19.22 -13.50 10.48
N SER A 409 20.29 -13.19 11.20
CA SER A 409 20.19 -12.39 12.43
C SER A 409 19.99 -10.90 12.16
N GLY A 410 20.43 -10.41 11.00
CA GLY A 410 20.47 -8.98 10.66
C GLY A 410 21.53 -8.20 11.45
N ARG A 411 22.57 -8.88 11.99
CA ARG A 411 23.59 -8.27 12.84
C ARG A 411 24.95 -8.14 12.17
N HIS A 412 25.31 -9.06 11.28
CA HIS A 412 26.56 -9.05 10.53
C HIS A 412 26.25 -9.03 9.06
N LEU A 413 26.50 -7.90 8.42
CA LEU A 413 26.04 -7.61 7.08
C LEU A 413 27.19 -7.22 6.16
N LEU A 414 27.04 -7.52 4.88
CA LEU A 414 27.81 -6.94 3.78
C LEU A 414 26.88 -6.00 3.03
N ALA A 415 27.19 -4.71 3.04
CA ALA A 415 26.37 -3.64 2.49
C ALA A 415 27.12 -2.90 1.39
N MET A 416 26.45 -2.57 0.30
CA MET A 416 27.06 -2.00 -0.90
C MET A 416 26.32 -0.72 -1.28
N PRO A 417 27.00 0.44 -1.41
CA PRO A 417 26.47 1.63 -2.04
C PRO A 417 26.52 1.53 -3.57
N ASP A 418 25.83 2.44 -4.21
CA ASP A 418 25.81 2.67 -5.66
C ASP A 418 27.13 3.23 -6.24
N ASN A 419 27.05 4.02 -7.29
CA ASN A 419 28.18 4.75 -7.90
C ASN A 419 28.70 5.94 -7.07
N GLY A 420 28.03 6.29 -5.99
CA GLY A 420 28.43 7.27 -4.98
C GLY A 420 27.94 8.67 -5.15
N PHE A 421 27.86 9.22 -6.37
CA PHE A 421 27.45 10.60 -6.62
C PHE A 421 26.41 10.73 -7.74
N GLY A 422 25.74 9.64 -8.09
CA GLY A 422 24.57 9.59 -8.96
C GLY A 422 24.82 9.75 -10.46
N ALA A 423 26.05 10.02 -10.88
CA ALA A 423 26.34 10.18 -12.31
C ALA A 423 27.75 9.70 -12.69
N LYS A 424 27.88 9.14 -13.89
CA LYS A 424 29.13 8.64 -14.43
C LYS A 424 30.24 9.72 -14.49
N ASN A 425 29.89 10.96 -14.77
CA ASN A 425 30.84 12.05 -15.00
C ASN A 425 31.31 12.73 -13.69
N ASN A 426 30.73 12.42 -12.54
CA ASN A 426 31.11 13.01 -11.26
C ASN A 426 31.61 11.99 -10.23
N SER A 427 31.63 10.69 -10.57
CA SER A 427 31.97 9.59 -9.67
C SER A 427 33.29 8.89 -9.99
N ALA A 428 34.21 9.53 -10.74
CA ALA A 428 35.48 8.92 -11.12
C ALA A 428 36.48 8.78 -9.96
N ASP A 429 36.31 9.54 -8.87
CA ASP A 429 37.09 9.48 -7.65
C ASP A 429 36.39 8.73 -6.50
N PHE A 430 35.18 8.20 -6.74
CA PHE A 430 34.49 7.32 -5.81
C PHE A 430 34.84 5.87 -6.07
N LEU A 431 35.41 5.18 -5.07
CA LEU A 431 35.80 3.78 -5.19
C LEU A 431 34.63 2.84 -4.89
N LEU A 432 34.31 1.94 -5.82
CA LEU A 432 33.27 0.93 -5.61
C LEU A 432 33.70 -0.08 -4.53
N ARG A 433 32.89 -0.21 -3.49
CA ARG A 433 33.18 -1.01 -2.30
C ARG A 433 31.92 -1.71 -1.78
N ALA A 434 32.14 -2.80 -1.04
CA ALA A 434 31.15 -3.35 -0.14
C ALA A 434 31.71 -3.35 1.29
N TYR A 435 30.89 -2.91 2.23
CA TYR A 435 31.29 -2.68 3.63
C TYR A 435 30.76 -3.79 4.53
N ARG A 436 31.60 -4.29 5.45
CA ARG A 436 31.14 -5.13 6.55
C ARG A 436 30.63 -4.22 7.66
N ILE A 437 29.38 -4.39 8.03
CA ILE A 437 28.70 -3.55 9.01
C ILE A 437 28.03 -4.40 10.08
N ASP A 438 28.01 -3.86 11.31
CA ASP A 438 27.30 -4.42 12.45
C ASP A 438 26.30 -3.39 12.99
N PRO A 439 25.00 -3.46 12.64
CA PRO A 439 24.01 -2.59 13.23
C PRO A 439 23.70 -2.98 14.68
N ASP A 440 23.83 -2.03 15.60
CA ASP A 440 23.39 -2.15 17.01
C ASP A 440 22.04 -1.45 17.19
N TYR A 441 20.96 -2.21 17.10
CA TYR A 441 19.59 -1.69 17.26
C TYR A 441 19.27 -1.22 18.67
N ARG A 442 20.12 -1.51 19.66
CA ARG A 442 19.96 -1.04 21.04
C ARG A 442 20.53 0.37 21.22
N THR A 443 21.64 0.67 20.58
CA THR A 443 22.29 1.99 20.63
C THR A 443 21.96 2.86 19.43
N HIS A 444 21.19 2.33 18.47
CA HIS A 444 20.82 2.97 17.21
C HIS A 444 22.02 3.37 16.33
N LYS A 445 23.10 2.60 16.36
CA LYS A 445 24.31 2.89 15.61
C LYS A 445 24.68 1.74 14.67
N VAL A 446 25.43 2.07 13.62
CA VAL A 446 26.02 1.12 12.72
C VAL A 446 27.54 1.20 12.84
N ASP A 447 28.19 0.09 13.22
CA ASP A 447 29.63 -0.02 13.24
C ASP A 447 30.14 -0.53 11.89
N VAL A 448 31.07 0.20 11.26
CA VAL A 448 31.76 -0.24 10.04
C VAL A 448 33.02 -1.00 10.42
N ARG A 449 33.08 -2.29 10.11
CA ARG A 449 34.19 -3.21 10.48
C ARG A 449 35.27 -3.28 9.43
N GLY A 450 35.03 -2.83 8.22
CA GLY A 450 35.95 -2.83 7.10
C GLY A 450 35.24 -2.91 5.77
N PHE A 451 35.99 -3.03 4.69
CA PHE A 451 35.46 -3.09 3.34
C PHE A 451 36.24 -4.00 2.42
N ILE A 452 35.67 -4.39 1.32
CA ILE A 452 36.30 -4.94 0.14
C ILE A 452 36.18 -3.93 -1.00
N SER A 453 37.23 -3.75 -1.81
CA SER A 453 37.19 -2.89 -2.99
C SER A 453 37.03 -3.74 -4.24
N PHE A 454 36.16 -3.37 -5.13
CA PHE A 454 35.98 -4.01 -6.43
C PHE A 454 37.11 -3.60 -7.36
N ARG A 455 37.67 -4.57 -8.10
CA ARG A 455 38.90 -4.39 -8.91
C ARG A 455 38.97 -5.37 -10.05
N ASP A 456 39.71 -5.00 -11.11
CA ASP A 456 39.89 -5.81 -12.32
C ASP A 456 41.37 -5.99 -12.69
N PRO A 457 42.23 -6.58 -11.82
CA PRO A 457 43.67 -6.74 -12.12
C PRO A 457 43.93 -7.65 -13.33
N ASP A 458 43.01 -8.57 -13.62
CA ASP A 458 43.12 -9.55 -14.70
C ASP A 458 42.54 -9.04 -16.06
N ARG A 459 42.12 -7.76 -16.12
CA ARG A 459 41.58 -7.11 -17.34
C ARG A 459 40.38 -7.86 -17.96
N LYS A 460 39.43 -8.26 -17.11
CA LYS A 460 38.19 -8.93 -17.53
C LYS A 460 37.15 -7.97 -18.11
N VAL A 461 37.15 -6.72 -17.64
CA VAL A 461 36.29 -5.66 -18.15
C VAL A 461 36.80 -5.26 -19.57
N PRO A 462 35.95 -5.42 -20.61
CA PRO A 462 36.41 -5.28 -22.02
C PRO A 462 36.46 -3.83 -22.52
N PHE A 463 36.02 -2.86 -21.72
CA PHE A 463 35.96 -1.45 -22.05
C PHE A 463 36.89 -0.61 -21.16
N PRO A 464 37.18 0.64 -21.52
CA PRO A 464 38.01 1.53 -20.71
C PRO A 464 37.43 1.75 -19.30
N ILE A 465 38.31 1.68 -18.28
CA ILE A 465 37.99 2.04 -16.90
C ILE A 465 38.92 3.14 -16.41
N VAL A 466 38.48 3.89 -15.37
CA VAL A 466 39.23 5.06 -14.84
C VAL A 466 40.65 4.67 -14.44
N ASN A 467 40.84 3.61 -13.67
CA ASN A 467 42.12 3.18 -13.14
C ASN A 467 42.82 2.14 -14.03
N ALA A 468 42.63 2.19 -15.34
CA ALA A 468 43.12 1.20 -16.31
C ALA A 468 44.63 0.94 -16.22
N ASN A 469 45.44 1.94 -15.85
CA ASN A 469 46.89 1.92 -15.83
C ASN A 469 47.50 1.59 -14.44
N THR A 470 46.66 1.35 -13.43
CA THR A 470 47.12 0.96 -12.09
C THR A 470 47.26 -0.57 -11.98
N LYS A 471 48.04 -1.05 -11.02
CA LYS A 471 48.26 -2.49 -10.80
C LYS A 471 46.96 -3.19 -10.38
N ASP A 472 46.23 -2.62 -9.43
CA ASP A 472 45.01 -3.22 -8.86
C ASP A 472 43.75 -2.93 -9.69
N ARG A 473 43.79 -1.90 -10.57
CA ARG A 473 42.66 -1.50 -11.41
C ARG A 473 41.38 -1.42 -10.61
N LEU A 474 41.42 -0.64 -9.51
CA LEU A 474 40.24 -0.39 -8.67
C LEU A 474 39.11 0.21 -9.50
N LEU A 475 37.91 -0.32 -9.35
CA LEU A 475 36.73 0.18 -10.03
C LEU A 475 36.18 1.39 -9.29
N THR A 476 35.60 2.32 -10.07
CA THR A 476 35.01 3.56 -9.58
C THR A 476 33.57 3.69 -10.02
N GLY A 477 32.82 4.63 -9.45
CA GLY A 477 31.45 4.93 -9.84
C GLY A 477 31.29 5.47 -11.25
N ALA A 478 32.39 5.85 -11.92
CA ALA A 478 32.37 6.17 -13.34
C ALA A 478 32.51 4.91 -14.24
N ASP A 479 32.93 3.78 -13.69
CA ASP A 479 33.07 2.52 -14.44
C ASP A 479 31.75 1.73 -14.43
N PHE A 480 31.08 1.65 -13.27
CA PHE A 480 29.82 0.94 -13.09
C PHE A 480 28.93 1.67 -12.07
N ASP A 481 27.64 1.55 -12.28
CA ASP A 481 26.57 1.95 -11.35
C ASP A 481 26.00 0.68 -10.70
N ILE A 482 26.62 0.25 -9.60
CA ILE A 482 26.30 -1.04 -8.96
C ILE A 482 25.13 -0.87 -7.99
N GLU A 483 24.01 -1.59 -8.22
CA GLU A 483 22.77 -1.38 -7.47
C GLU A 483 22.34 -2.61 -6.66
N SER A 484 22.59 -3.81 -7.16
CA SER A 484 22.18 -5.03 -6.47
C SER A 484 23.34 -5.97 -6.20
N LEU A 485 23.23 -6.77 -5.12
CA LEU A 485 24.28 -7.68 -4.65
C LEU A 485 23.69 -9.04 -4.28
N ALA A 486 24.24 -10.10 -4.83
CA ALA A 486 23.92 -11.47 -4.45
C ALA A 486 25.18 -12.30 -4.22
N ARG A 487 25.06 -13.33 -3.35
CA ARG A 487 26.13 -14.32 -3.13
C ARG A 487 25.69 -15.66 -3.69
N ASP A 488 26.50 -16.24 -4.57
CA ASP A 488 26.20 -17.55 -5.16
C ASP A 488 26.64 -18.73 -4.26
N TYR A 489 26.34 -19.96 -4.69
CA TYR A 489 26.66 -21.21 -3.99
C TYR A 489 28.16 -21.49 -3.82
N ARG A 490 29.02 -20.75 -4.53
CA ARG A 490 30.51 -20.84 -4.40
C ARG A 490 31.03 -19.77 -3.44
N GLY A 491 30.21 -18.81 -3.05
CA GLY A 491 30.57 -17.65 -2.26
C GLY A 491 31.06 -16.47 -3.11
N ASP A 492 30.98 -16.56 -4.44
CA ASP A 492 31.27 -15.44 -5.31
C ASP A 492 30.14 -14.40 -5.22
N LEU A 493 30.49 -13.14 -5.47
CA LEU A 493 29.55 -12.04 -5.45
C LEU A 493 29.12 -11.68 -6.88
N TRP A 494 27.85 -11.45 -7.04
CA TRP A 494 27.25 -10.97 -8.26
C TRP A 494 26.67 -9.59 -8.02
N LEU A 495 27.02 -8.63 -8.88
CA LEU A 495 26.56 -7.26 -8.84
C LEU A 495 25.65 -7.05 -10.05
N GLY A 496 24.46 -6.51 -9.83
CA GLY A 496 23.67 -5.91 -10.89
C GLY A 496 24.08 -4.44 -11.03
N GLU A 497 24.09 -3.93 -12.23
CA GLU A 497 24.50 -2.55 -12.48
C GLU A 497 23.64 -1.92 -13.60
N GLU A 498 23.68 -0.60 -13.71
CA GLU A 498 22.71 0.13 -14.51
C GLU A 498 23.25 0.74 -15.81
N PHE A 499 24.58 0.99 -15.88
CA PHE A 499 25.15 1.62 -17.09
C PHE A 499 25.06 0.72 -18.31
N GLY A 500 25.18 -0.61 -18.15
CA GLY A 500 25.06 -1.57 -19.24
C GLY A 500 23.62 -1.80 -19.73
N PRO A 501 22.69 -2.39 -19.00
CA PRO A 501 22.87 -3.10 -17.71
C PRO A 501 23.64 -4.42 -17.82
N TYR A 502 24.44 -4.73 -16.80
CA TYR A 502 25.24 -5.96 -16.73
C TYR A 502 25.05 -6.72 -15.41
N LEU A 503 25.37 -8.02 -15.44
CA LEU A 503 25.72 -8.79 -14.23
C LEU A 503 27.25 -8.90 -14.15
N VAL A 504 27.85 -8.37 -13.08
CA VAL A 504 29.29 -8.40 -12.84
C VAL A 504 29.60 -9.44 -11.76
N ARG A 505 30.45 -10.43 -12.06
CA ARG A 505 30.85 -11.46 -11.11
C ARG A 505 32.23 -11.18 -10.53
N THR A 506 32.33 -11.21 -9.21
CA THR A 506 33.59 -11.07 -8.48
C THR A 506 33.81 -12.23 -7.51
N ASP A 507 35.05 -12.48 -7.11
CA ASP A 507 35.28 -13.33 -5.96
C ASP A 507 34.93 -12.60 -4.64
N ARG A 508 35.01 -13.32 -3.52
CA ARG A 508 34.73 -12.76 -2.18
C ARG A 508 35.68 -11.63 -1.75
N THR A 509 36.75 -11.37 -2.50
CA THR A 509 37.71 -10.28 -2.25
C THR A 509 37.49 -9.07 -3.16
N GLY A 510 36.45 -9.11 -4.00
CA GLY A 510 36.07 -8.05 -4.94
C GLY A 510 36.80 -8.08 -6.29
N LYS A 511 37.57 -9.18 -6.61
CA LYS A 511 38.26 -9.31 -7.89
C LYS A 511 37.26 -9.80 -8.98
N VAL A 512 37.15 -9.07 -10.09
CA VAL A 512 36.31 -9.45 -11.24
C VAL A 512 36.86 -10.76 -11.85
N LEU A 513 35.95 -11.71 -12.06
CA LEU A 513 36.27 -13.06 -12.52
C LEU A 513 36.10 -13.30 -14.02
N GLN A 514 35.22 -12.54 -14.64
CA GLN A 514 34.84 -12.66 -16.06
C GLN A 514 34.38 -11.32 -16.64
N ALA A 515 34.21 -11.26 -17.94
CA ALA A 515 33.57 -10.12 -18.58
C ALA A 515 32.13 -9.93 -18.04
N PRO A 516 31.65 -8.69 -17.84
CA PRO A 516 30.28 -8.41 -17.48
C PRO A 516 29.29 -9.06 -18.44
N VAL A 517 28.18 -9.61 -17.92
CA VAL A 517 27.17 -10.31 -18.72
C VAL A 517 26.05 -9.33 -19.05
N PRO A 518 25.82 -8.97 -20.33
CA PRO A 518 24.79 -8.02 -20.72
C PRO A 518 23.37 -8.61 -20.65
N LEU A 519 22.36 -7.78 -20.80
CA LEU A 519 20.96 -8.20 -20.97
C LEU A 519 20.81 -9.19 -22.13
N PRO A 520 20.02 -10.28 -21.95
CA PRO A 520 19.90 -11.34 -22.95
C PRO A 520 19.18 -10.91 -24.24
N ASP A 521 18.38 -9.87 -24.16
CA ASP A 521 17.60 -9.32 -25.26
C ASP A 521 18.31 -8.14 -25.97
N GLY A 522 19.56 -7.84 -25.58
CA GLY A 522 20.38 -6.79 -26.16
C GLY A 522 19.97 -5.37 -25.74
N GLY A 523 19.09 -5.21 -24.73
CA GLY A 523 18.73 -3.91 -24.18
C GLY A 523 19.96 -3.18 -23.62
N LYS A 524 20.06 -1.88 -23.87
CA LYS A 524 21.19 -1.03 -23.42
C LYS A 524 20.68 0.28 -22.88
N SER A 525 21.37 0.83 -21.87
CA SER A 525 21.14 2.19 -21.40
C SER A 525 21.89 3.21 -22.28
N PRO A 526 21.56 4.50 -22.20
CA PRO A 526 22.32 5.56 -22.90
C PRO A 526 23.79 5.67 -22.47
N GLN A 527 24.14 5.13 -21.28
CA GLN A 527 25.48 5.16 -20.70
C GLN A 527 26.28 3.89 -20.99
N SER A 528 25.68 2.92 -21.68
CA SER A 528 26.32 1.63 -21.98
C SER A 528 27.56 1.81 -22.85
N PRO A 529 28.71 1.25 -22.45
CA PRO A 529 29.90 1.22 -23.27
C PRO A 529 29.74 0.39 -24.55
N ASP A 530 28.72 -0.47 -24.60
CA ASP A 530 28.39 -1.32 -25.77
C ASP A 530 27.36 -0.67 -26.70
N LEU A 531 26.87 0.54 -26.40
CA LEU A 531 25.92 1.25 -27.25
C LEU A 531 26.65 1.78 -28.48
N ALA A 532 26.29 1.25 -29.65
CA ALA A 532 26.93 1.67 -30.89
C ALA A 532 26.53 3.09 -31.33
N PRO A 533 27.39 3.83 -32.02
CA PRO A 533 27.00 5.13 -32.56
C PRO A 533 25.75 5.05 -33.43
N GLY A 534 24.70 5.81 -33.06
CA GLY A 534 23.40 5.82 -33.75
C GLY A 534 22.44 4.72 -33.32
N GLU A 535 22.82 3.84 -32.39
CA GLU A 535 21.91 2.87 -31.75
C GLU A 535 21.02 3.57 -30.71
N THR A 536 19.75 3.21 -30.69
CA THR A 536 18.80 3.76 -29.71
C THR A 536 18.81 2.90 -28.44
N ALA A 537 19.03 3.54 -27.29
CA ALA A 537 18.92 2.89 -25.99
C ALA A 537 17.47 2.48 -25.70
N THR A 538 17.27 1.24 -25.24
CA THR A 538 15.95 0.68 -24.90
C THR A 538 15.73 0.52 -23.39
N VAL A 539 16.77 0.71 -22.59
CA VAL A 539 16.67 0.83 -21.13
C VAL A 539 16.92 2.29 -20.79
N PRO A 540 16.04 2.97 -20.02
CA PRO A 540 16.29 4.36 -19.63
C PRO A 540 17.56 4.47 -18.78
N ALA A 541 18.17 5.64 -18.74
CA ALA A 541 19.29 5.92 -17.82
C ALA A 541 18.82 5.69 -16.36
N SER A 542 19.68 5.10 -15.54
CA SER A 542 19.40 4.77 -14.13
C SER A 542 18.08 4.01 -13.97
N ARG A 543 17.90 2.93 -14.77
CA ARG A 543 16.75 2.00 -14.73
C ARG A 543 17.16 0.57 -15.09
N GLY A 544 18.39 0.19 -14.78
CA GLY A 544 18.97 -1.10 -15.06
C GLY A 544 18.65 -2.15 -13.99
N PHE A 545 19.68 -2.92 -13.57
CA PHE A 545 19.53 -4.00 -12.60
C PHE A 545 19.62 -3.50 -11.16
N GLU A 546 18.63 -2.72 -10.74
CA GLU A 546 18.44 -2.23 -9.38
C GLU A 546 18.26 -3.35 -8.36
N ALA A 547 17.50 -4.37 -8.72
CA ALA A 547 17.14 -5.46 -7.81
C ALA A 547 17.67 -6.80 -8.29
N MET A 548 18.11 -7.65 -7.34
CA MET A 548 18.54 -9.02 -7.67
C MET A 548 18.32 -9.99 -6.53
N ALA A 549 17.30 -10.82 -6.64
CA ALA A 549 17.12 -11.94 -5.72
C ALA A 549 18.00 -13.13 -6.10
N VAL A 550 18.39 -13.94 -5.11
CA VAL A 550 19.13 -15.19 -5.31
C VAL A 550 18.38 -16.37 -4.70
N SER A 551 18.30 -17.49 -5.43
CA SER A 551 17.69 -18.71 -4.92
C SER A 551 18.39 -19.19 -3.64
N ARG A 552 17.66 -19.88 -2.75
CA ARG A 552 18.21 -20.35 -1.46
C ARG A 552 19.45 -21.24 -1.60
N ASP A 553 19.55 -21.98 -2.70
CA ASP A 553 20.72 -22.81 -2.99
C ASP A 553 21.84 -22.07 -3.74
N GLY A 554 21.66 -20.78 -4.00
CA GLY A 554 22.65 -19.91 -4.64
C GLY A 554 22.91 -20.21 -6.11
N LYS A 555 22.05 -20.98 -6.79
CA LYS A 555 22.30 -21.43 -8.17
C LYS A 555 21.55 -20.65 -9.23
N THR A 556 20.58 -19.85 -8.82
CA THR A 556 19.76 -19.03 -9.74
C THR A 556 19.72 -17.60 -9.23
N LEU A 557 19.94 -16.64 -10.11
CA LEU A 557 19.73 -15.22 -9.85
C LEU A 557 18.44 -14.78 -10.57
N TYR A 558 17.75 -13.83 -9.94
CA TYR A 558 16.58 -13.16 -10.49
C TYR A 558 16.83 -11.65 -10.56
N PRO A 559 17.60 -11.17 -11.56
CA PRO A 559 17.82 -9.73 -11.74
C PRO A 559 16.55 -9.09 -12.30
N ILE A 560 16.25 -7.87 -11.82
CA ILE A 560 15.02 -7.14 -12.12
C ILE A 560 15.39 -5.72 -12.58
N LEU A 561 14.79 -5.27 -13.67
CA LEU A 561 14.92 -3.87 -14.10
C LEU A 561 14.12 -2.95 -13.18
N GLU A 562 14.73 -1.84 -12.77
CA GLU A 562 14.09 -0.81 -11.93
C GLU A 562 12.89 -0.18 -12.63
N GLY A 563 13.05 0.13 -13.90
CA GLY A 563 12.05 0.78 -14.74
C GLY A 563 11.52 -0.08 -15.88
N ALA A 564 10.54 0.46 -16.60
CA ALA A 564 10.10 -0.12 -17.86
C ALA A 564 11.12 0.19 -18.97
N ARG A 565 11.20 -0.67 -19.94
CA ARG A 565 11.93 -0.38 -21.19
C ARG A 565 11.23 0.73 -21.98
N THR A 566 12.00 1.53 -22.70
CA THR A 566 11.45 2.63 -23.52
C THR A 566 10.62 2.14 -24.70
N ASP A 567 10.87 0.92 -25.16
CA ASP A 567 10.16 0.25 -26.25
C ASP A 567 8.94 -0.57 -25.78
N ASP A 568 8.67 -0.65 -24.46
CA ASP A 568 7.50 -1.35 -23.92
C ASP A 568 6.27 -0.40 -23.92
N PRO A 569 5.16 -0.77 -24.57
CA PRO A 569 3.94 0.04 -24.55
C PRO A 569 3.27 0.13 -23.18
N ASP A 570 3.50 -0.82 -22.26
CA ASP A 570 3.01 -0.79 -20.88
C ASP A 570 4.13 -0.37 -19.92
N GLN A 571 4.23 0.92 -19.66
CA GLN A 571 5.24 1.51 -18.78
C GLN A 571 5.13 1.09 -17.30
N ARG A 572 4.15 0.26 -16.93
CA ARG A 572 4.03 -0.33 -15.60
C ARG A 572 4.75 -1.67 -15.45
N ARG A 573 5.33 -2.20 -16.52
CA ARG A 573 6.01 -3.50 -16.48
C ARG A 573 7.45 -3.37 -16.00
N ARG A 574 7.85 -4.30 -15.10
CA ARG A 574 9.21 -4.51 -14.62
C ARG A 574 9.58 -5.95 -14.94
N ILE A 575 10.66 -6.15 -15.68
CA ILE A 575 11.03 -7.48 -16.16
C ILE A 575 11.91 -8.15 -15.11
N VAL A 576 11.52 -9.37 -14.73
CA VAL A 576 12.32 -10.29 -13.91
C VAL A 576 12.94 -11.32 -14.86
N TYR A 577 14.26 -11.42 -14.86
CA TYR A 577 14.98 -12.41 -15.65
C TYR A 577 15.41 -13.58 -14.77
N GLU A 578 15.65 -14.75 -15.38
CA GLU A 578 16.25 -15.91 -14.69
C GLU A 578 17.66 -16.19 -15.25
N PHE A 579 18.66 -16.23 -14.35
CA PHE A 579 20.04 -16.50 -14.70
C PHE A 579 20.56 -17.74 -13.97
N ASP A 580 21.04 -18.74 -14.71
CA ASP A 580 21.66 -19.95 -14.18
C ASP A 580 23.14 -19.69 -13.90
N VAL A 581 23.51 -19.64 -12.61
CA VAL A 581 24.87 -19.38 -12.15
C VAL A 581 25.86 -20.48 -12.59
N ARG A 582 25.41 -21.75 -12.64
CA ARG A 582 26.27 -22.86 -13.06
C ARG A 582 26.56 -22.83 -14.55
N ALA A 583 25.53 -22.62 -15.34
CA ALA A 583 25.65 -22.48 -16.78
C ALA A 583 26.22 -21.11 -17.21
N ASN A 584 26.31 -20.17 -16.28
CA ASN A 584 26.76 -18.79 -16.49
C ASN A 584 26.02 -18.09 -17.65
N ARG A 585 24.69 -18.23 -17.69
CA ARG A 585 23.85 -17.67 -18.75
C ARG A 585 22.41 -17.49 -18.30
N TYR A 586 21.70 -16.60 -18.96
CA TYR A 586 20.26 -16.49 -18.84
C TYR A 586 19.57 -17.76 -19.35
N THR A 587 18.49 -18.17 -18.68
CA THR A 587 17.75 -19.38 -19.05
C THR A 587 16.75 -19.12 -20.18
N GLY A 588 16.46 -17.86 -20.48
CA GLY A 588 15.42 -17.41 -21.39
C GLY A 588 14.03 -17.28 -20.74
N ARG A 589 13.90 -17.64 -19.45
CA ARG A 589 12.65 -17.38 -18.70
C ARG A 589 12.62 -15.95 -18.23
N THR A 590 11.45 -15.33 -18.35
CA THR A 590 11.15 -14.00 -17.82
C THR A 590 9.76 -13.96 -17.21
N TRP A 591 9.58 -13.05 -16.26
CA TRP A 591 8.28 -12.69 -15.67
C TRP A 591 8.08 -11.19 -15.72
N THR A 592 6.84 -10.78 -15.56
CA THR A 592 6.46 -9.39 -15.47
C THR A 592 5.92 -9.09 -14.07
N PHE A 593 6.64 -8.28 -13.31
CA PHE A 593 6.07 -7.59 -12.16
C PHE A 593 5.44 -6.29 -12.65
N ARG A 594 4.19 -6.03 -12.28
CA ARG A 594 3.46 -4.86 -12.76
C ARG A 594 3.16 -3.91 -11.61
N VAL A 595 3.76 -2.72 -11.64
CA VAL A 595 3.49 -1.65 -10.67
C VAL A 595 2.12 -0.99 -10.92
N ASP A 596 1.56 -0.31 -9.91
CA ASP A 596 0.26 0.34 -10.04
C ASP A 596 0.32 1.61 -10.92
N ASP A 597 1.41 2.35 -10.82
CA ASP A 597 1.66 3.58 -11.56
C ASP A 597 3.02 3.50 -12.29
N PRO A 598 3.14 3.99 -13.53
CA PRO A 598 4.40 3.99 -14.27
C PRO A 598 5.58 4.65 -13.56
N SER A 599 5.33 5.63 -12.70
CA SER A 599 6.37 6.35 -11.93
C SER A 599 6.97 5.54 -10.78
N LEU A 600 6.31 4.44 -10.36
CA LEU A 600 6.83 3.57 -9.30
C LEU A 600 7.93 2.67 -9.83
N VAL A 601 8.91 2.40 -8.98
CA VAL A 601 10.09 1.60 -9.30
C VAL A 601 10.24 0.42 -8.34
N VAL A 602 11.07 -0.56 -8.73
CA VAL A 602 11.48 -1.68 -7.88
C VAL A 602 12.86 -1.35 -7.32
N GLY A 603 12.98 -1.15 -6.00
CA GLY A 603 14.22 -0.75 -5.35
C GLY A 603 15.11 -1.91 -4.91
N ASP A 604 14.59 -3.10 -4.63
CA ASP A 604 15.35 -4.32 -4.35
C ASP A 604 14.43 -5.54 -4.33
N ALA A 605 15.03 -6.74 -4.34
CA ALA A 605 14.32 -8.01 -4.24
C ALA A 605 15.12 -9.09 -3.49
N ALA A 606 14.41 -9.89 -2.71
CA ALA A 606 14.98 -11.05 -2.04
C ALA A 606 14.08 -12.28 -2.15
N VAL A 607 14.64 -13.49 -2.16
CA VAL A 607 13.84 -14.72 -2.05
C VAL A 607 13.33 -14.86 -0.62
N LEU A 608 12.02 -14.93 -0.47
CA LEU A 608 11.33 -15.11 0.80
C LEU A 608 11.25 -16.58 1.18
N ASP A 609 10.61 -17.39 0.33
CA ASP A 609 10.51 -18.84 0.44
C ASP A 609 10.29 -19.50 -0.93
N GLY A 610 10.88 -20.68 -1.18
CA GLY A 610 10.73 -21.38 -2.45
C GLY A 610 11.06 -20.48 -3.65
N ARG A 611 10.04 -20.12 -4.44
CA ARG A 611 10.11 -19.17 -5.55
C ARG A 611 9.32 -17.89 -5.30
N GLN A 612 8.98 -17.63 -4.04
CA GLN A 612 8.39 -16.35 -3.64
C GLN A 612 9.46 -15.29 -3.51
N LEU A 613 9.21 -14.13 -4.09
CA LEU A 613 10.03 -12.94 -4.00
C LEU A 613 9.37 -11.90 -3.11
N LEU A 614 10.17 -11.22 -2.31
CA LEU A 614 9.84 -10.00 -1.59
C LEU A 614 10.54 -8.85 -2.31
N LEU A 615 9.77 -7.87 -2.77
CA LEU A 615 10.26 -6.71 -3.52
C LEU A 615 9.98 -5.42 -2.76
N ILE A 616 10.84 -4.43 -2.92
CA ILE A 616 10.55 -3.03 -2.61
C ILE A 616 9.89 -2.40 -3.83
N GLU A 617 8.72 -1.79 -3.64
CA GLU A 617 8.08 -0.90 -4.61
C GLU A 617 8.00 0.50 -4.01
N ARG A 618 8.53 1.50 -4.72
CA ARG A 618 8.66 2.86 -4.21
C ARG A 618 8.38 3.93 -5.25
N ASP A 619 7.95 5.10 -4.80
CA ASP A 619 8.07 6.36 -5.51
C ASP A 619 9.48 6.98 -5.33
N ASN A 620 9.78 8.04 -6.06
CA ASN A 620 11.01 8.81 -5.96
C ASN A 620 10.83 10.10 -5.12
N ALA A 621 9.75 10.23 -4.35
CA ALA A 621 9.54 11.31 -3.43
C ALA A 621 10.20 11.03 -2.07
N MET A 622 10.40 12.05 -1.23
CA MET A 622 10.94 11.93 0.12
C MET A 622 10.22 12.83 1.11
N GLY A 623 10.39 12.57 2.39
CA GLY A 623 9.76 13.32 3.47
C GLY A 623 8.23 13.30 3.36
N PRO A 624 7.56 14.45 3.61
CA PRO A 624 6.09 14.53 3.55
C PRO A 624 5.49 14.30 2.15
N GLN A 625 6.26 14.39 1.07
CA GLN A 625 5.82 14.15 -0.29
C GLN A 625 5.81 12.66 -0.67
N SER A 626 6.50 11.81 0.10
CA SER A 626 6.53 10.37 -0.14
C SER A 626 5.15 9.76 0.12
N ALA A 627 4.65 9.00 -0.85
CA ALA A 627 3.33 8.36 -0.81
C ALA A 627 3.40 6.83 -0.84
N VAL A 628 4.38 6.27 -1.56
CA VAL A 628 4.49 4.82 -1.79
C VAL A 628 5.89 4.33 -1.45
N LYS A 629 6.03 3.65 -0.31
CA LYS A 629 7.19 2.83 0.07
C LYS A 629 6.63 1.54 0.64
N ARG A 630 6.68 0.44 -0.09
CA ARG A 630 6.05 -0.79 0.38
C ARG A 630 6.83 -2.05 0.02
N LEU A 631 6.66 -3.08 0.82
CA LEU A 631 7.13 -4.41 0.51
C LEU A 631 6.00 -5.21 -0.13
N VAL A 632 6.29 -5.84 -1.26
CA VAL A 632 5.33 -6.63 -2.04
C VAL A 632 5.83 -8.05 -2.17
N VAL A 633 4.98 -9.03 -1.89
CA VAL A 633 5.25 -10.45 -2.14
C VAL A 633 4.65 -10.86 -3.46
N THR A 634 5.41 -11.62 -4.23
CA THR A 634 4.98 -12.28 -5.46
C THR A 634 5.50 -13.71 -5.52
N ASP A 635 4.90 -14.56 -6.36
CA ASP A 635 5.30 -15.95 -6.54
C ASP A 635 5.52 -16.24 -8.03
N LEU A 636 6.72 -16.69 -8.37
CA LEU A 636 7.11 -17.00 -9.75
C LEU A 636 6.36 -18.21 -10.32
N ASP A 637 5.88 -19.11 -9.45
CA ASP A 637 5.12 -20.31 -9.86
C ASP A 637 3.63 -20.00 -10.05
N GLU A 638 3.13 -18.88 -9.53
CA GLU A 638 1.75 -18.42 -9.69
C GLU A 638 1.57 -17.42 -10.83
N ALA A 639 2.55 -17.28 -11.71
CA ALA A 639 2.48 -16.37 -12.84
C ALA A 639 1.28 -16.70 -13.74
N GLY A 640 0.47 -15.71 -14.02
CA GLY A 640 -0.68 -15.80 -14.91
C GLY A 640 -0.31 -15.82 -16.39
N ALA A 641 -1.29 -15.62 -17.25
CA ALA A 641 -1.06 -15.49 -18.69
C ALA A 641 -0.02 -14.41 -19.00
N ALA A 642 0.81 -14.63 -20.01
CA ALA A 642 1.93 -13.76 -20.39
C ALA A 642 2.98 -13.50 -19.28
N GLY A 643 3.09 -14.41 -18.28
CA GLY A 643 4.09 -14.31 -17.22
C GLY A 643 3.87 -13.18 -16.22
N VAL A 644 2.66 -12.63 -16.12
CA VAL A 644 2.34 -11.57 -15.15
C VAL A 644 2.24 -12.17 -13.75
N LEU A 645 3.03 -11.62 -12.84
CA LEU A 645 3.10 -12.07 -11.46
C LEU A 645 1.93 -11.54 -10.62
N PRO A 646 1.34 -12.38 -9.75
CA PRO A 646 0.43 -11.89 -8.72
C PRO A 646 1.19 -10.99 -7.74
N ARG A 647 0.50 -10.09 -7.06
CA ARG A 647 1.13 -9.20 -6.10
C ARG A 647 0.27 -9.06 -4.85
N ARG A 648 0.94 -9.03 -3.70
CA ARG A 648 0.33 -8.83 -2.40
C ARG A 648 1.21 -7.88 -1.59
N THR A 649 0.67 -6.74 -1.18
CA THR A 649 1.36 -5.86 -0.24
C THR A 649 1.56 -6.58 1.09
N ALA A 650 2.80 -6.66 1.55
CA ALA A 650 3.15 -7.24 2.85
C ALA A 650 3.16 -6.17 3.94
N VAL A 651 3.71 -5.00 3.65
CA VAL A 651 3.75 -3.86 4.56
C VAL A 651 3.87 -2.54 3.79
N ASP A 652 3.19 -1.52 4.29
CA ASP A 652 3.39 -0.12 3.94
C ASP A 652 4.46 0.46 4.87
N LEU A 653 5.65 0.76 4.33
CA LEU A 653 6.78 1.31 5.09
C LEU A 653 6.54 2.76 5.53
N MET A 654 5.54 3.43 4.98
CA MET A 654 5.10 4.74 5.46
C MET A 654 4.24 4.65 6.73
N ARG A 655 3.80 3.43 7.13
CA ARG A 655 2.82 3.23 8.21
C ARG A 655 3.16 2.01 9.07
N ILE A 656 4.30 2.06 9.75
CA ILE A 656 4.77 1.01 10.65
C ILE A 656 4.42 1.40 12.09
N ALA A 657 3.74 0.54 12.83
CA ALA A 657 3.48 0.79 14.25
C ALA A 657 4.78 0.75 15.06
N ASP A 658 4.97 1.72 15.95
CA ASP A 658 6.09 1.75 16.90
C ASP A 658 5.60 1.83 18.36
N PRO A 659 4.91 0.79 18.86
CA PRO A 659 4.35 0.79 20.22
C PRO A 659 5.42 0.76 21.32
N SER A 660 6.65 0.39 20.96
CA SER A 660 7.78 0.31 21.90
C SER A 660 8.67 1.54 21.89
N GLY A 661 8.38 2.54 21.04
CA GLY A 661 9.17 3.76 20.92
C GLY A 661 10.60 3.52 20.39
N VAL A 662 10.79 2.51 19.55
CA VAL A 662 12.09 2.17 18.95
C VAL A 662 12.68 3.35 18.18
N SER A 663 11.82 4.15 17.53
CA SER A 663 12.27 5.30 16.75
C SER A 663 12.56 6.55 17.59
N THR A 664 12.15 6.58 18.85
CA THR A 664 12.27 7.76 19.75
C THR A 664 13.51 7.71 20.64
N PRO A 665 14.05 8.86 21.12
CA PRO A 665 13.54 10.22 20.85
C PRO A 665 13.85 10.69 19.42
N ALA A 666 12.92 11.46 18.85
CA ALA A 666 13.13 12.13 17.59
C ALA A 666 14.11 13.29 17.72
N ARG A 667 14.88 13.56 16.68
CA ARG A 667 15.63 14.82 16.53
C ARG A 667 14.66 15.97 16.22
N PRO A 668 15.03 17.24 16.49
CA PRO A 668 14.19 18.34 16.06
C PRO A 668 13.88 18.30 14.55
N ASN A 669 12.62 18.48 14.20
CA ASN A 669 12.08 18.44 12.83
C ASN A 669 12.28 17.10 12.08
N GLU A 670 12.56 16.01 12.77
CA GLU A 670 12.71 14.70 12.15
C GLU A 670 11.35 14.12 11.74
N TYR A 671 11.11 14.04 10.44
CA TYR A 671 9.86 13.56 9.89
C TYR A 671 9.75 12.03 9.98
N GLY A 672 8.55 11.53 10.29
CA GLY A 672 8.24 10.10 10.26
C GLY A 672 8.65 9.30 11.49
N VAL A 673 9.03 9.96 12.60
CA VAL A 673 9.37 9.33 13.88
C VAL A 673 8.20 9.43 14.86
N GLY A 674 7.96 8.40 15.67
CA GLY A 674 6.91 8.38 16.69
C GLY A 674 6.08 7.10 16.65
N PRO A 675 4.90 7.08 17.33
CA PRO A 675 4.02 5.90 17.42
C PRO A 675 3.60 5.31 16.06
N LEU A 676 3.48 6.16 15.05
CA LEU A 676 3.44 5.80 13.65
C LEU A 676 4.79 6.15 13.03
N PHE A 677 5.63 5.15 12.84
CA PHE A 677 6.90 5.29 12.16
C PHE A 677 6.70 5.21 10.63
N SER A 678 7.38 6.09 9.91
CA SER A 678 7.45 6.08 8.45
C SER A 678 8.90 5.97 8.00
N PHE A 679 9.12 5.36 6.84
CA PHE A 679 10.43 5.28 6.19
C PHE A 679 10.42 6.10 4.89
N PRO A 680 10.37 7.46 4.98
CA PRO A 680 10.06 8.38 3.89
C PRO A 680 11.30 8.79 3.09
N LEU A 681 12.30 7.92 3.00
CA LEU A 681 13.54 8.19 2.30
C LEU A 681 13.34 7.93 0.80
N GLN A 682 13.99 8.71 -0.05
CA GLN A 682 13.77 8.63 -1.51
C GLN A 682 14.08 7.23 -2.01
N SER A 683 15.28 6.78 -1.74
CA SER A 683 15.88 5.55 -2.24
C SER A 683 15.86 4.47 -1.15
N VAL A 684 14.70 3.80 -0.99
CA VAL A 684 14.60 2.57 -0.18
C VAL A 684 14.99 1.42 -1.07
N GLU A 685 16.19 0.86 -0.89
CA GLU A 685 16.85 0.02 -1.89
C GLU A 685 17.47 -1.27 -1.34
N SER A 686 17.29 -1.57 -0.07
CA SER A 686 17.76 -2.85 0.45
C SER A 686 16.68 -3.59 1.20
N VAL A 687 16.43 -4.86 0.87
CA VAL A 687 15.50 -5.74 1.57
C VAL A 687 16.12 -7.08 1.88
N LEU A 688 16.13 -7.46 3.17
CA LEU A 688 16.69 -8.74 3.60
C LEU A 688 15.71 -9.47 4.54
N PRO A 689 15.11 -10.62 4.12
CA PRO A 689 14.30 -11.46 4.99
C PRO A 689 15.15 -12.07 6.11
N LEU A 690 14.77 -11.79 7.36
CA LEU A 690 15.41 -12.32 8.57
C LEU A 690 14.69 -13.57 9.09
N SER A 691 15.11 -14.06 10.27
CA SER A 691 14.46 -15.18 10.95
C SER A 691 13.04 -14.79 11.43
N GLY A 692 12.10 -15.70 11.31
CA GLY A 692 10.68 -15.45 11.58
C GLY A 692 10.06 -14.58 10.48
N ASP A 693 9.07 -13.78 10.85
CA ASP A 693 8.39 -12.84 9.95
C ASP A 693 9.05 -11.45 9.95
N LYS A 694 10.36 -11.36 10.16
CA LYS A 694 11.09 -10.10 10.20
C LYS A 694 11.78 -9.81 8.88
N VAL A 695 11.86 -8.52 8.56
CA VAL A 695 12.57 -8.01 7.40
C VAL A 695 13.46 -6.85 7.83
N LEU A 696 14.69 -6.84 7.36
CA LEU A 696 15.55 -5.66 7.39
C LEU A 696 15.31 -4.87 6.11
N VAL A 697 15.21 -3.54 6.24
CA VAL A 697 15.12 -2.60 5.12
C VAL A 697 16.14 -1.50 5.35
N ALA A 698 16.82 -1.07 4.31
CA ALA A 698 17.75 0.06 4.35
C ALA A 698 17.56 0.99 3.15
N ASN A 699 18.11 2.18 3.25
CA ASN A 699 18.10 3.17 2.17
C ASN A 699 19.50 3.45 1.64
N ASP A 700 19.56 3.80 0.38
CA ASP A 700 20.53 4.74 -0.14
C ASP A 700 20.13 6.17 0.25
N ASN A 701 21.07 7.01 0.67
CA ASN A 701 20.78 8.37 1.10
C ASN A 701 21.05 9.42 0.01
N ASN A 702 21.43 9.00 -1.21
CA ASN A 702 21.77 9.88 -2.35
C ASN A 702 22.66 11.04 -1.92
N PHE A 703 23.74 10.72 -1.22
CA PHE A 703 24.65 11.66 -0.58
C PHE A 703 25.25 12.69 -1.54
N PRO A 704 25.24 13.97 -1.20
CA PRO A 704 24.61 14.63 -0.05
C PRO A 704 23.21 15.22 -0.37
N GLY A 705 22.56 14.78 -1.46
CA GLY A 705 21.43 15.45 -2.08
C GLY A 705 20.11 15.35 -1.32
N ASN A 706 19.87 14.25 -0.58
CA ASN A 706 18.59 14.00 0.06
C ASN A 706 18.51 14.54 1.49
N ASP A 707 17.32 15.02 1.88
CA ASP A 707 17.01 15.61 3.18
C ASP A 707 15.60 15.24 3.69
N GLY A 708 15.13 14.05 3.32
CA GLY A 708 13.77 13.58 3.60
C GLY A 708 13.42 13.44 5.08
N ARG A 709 14.41 13.18 5.95
CA ARG A 709 14.21 13.17 7.41
C ARG A 709 14.17 14.55 8.03
N ILE A 710 15.09 15.43 7.66
CA ILE A 710 15.21 16.76 8.24
C ILE A 710 15.54 17.73 7.12
N PRO A 711 14.64 18.64 6.74
CA PRO A 711 14.89 19.60 5.67
C PRO A 711 16.19 20.38 5.87
N GLY A 712 17.02 20.46 4.82
CA GLY A 712 18.32 21.15 4.82
C GLY A 712 19.45 20.39 5.53
N ARG A 713 19.26 19.12 5.89
CA ARG A 713 20.29 18.23 6.44
C ARG A 713 20.34 16.93 5.65
N ALA A 714 21.51 16.57 5.15
CA ALA A 714 21.70 15.32 4.41
C ALA A 714 21.19 14.12 5.21
N ASP A 715 20.41 13.26 4.53
CA ASP A 715 19.86 12.05 5.13
C ASP A 715 20.97 11.11 5.58
N ASP A 716 20.79 10.53 6.75
CA ASP A 716 21.61 9.43 7.23
C ASP A 716 21.20 8.12 6.52
N THR A 717 22.09 7.12 6.54
CA THR A 717 21.70 5.76 6.16
C THR A 717 21.03 5.07 7.32
N GLU A 718 19.80 4.64 7.15
CA GLU A 718 19.02 3.95 8.17
C GLU A 718 18.81 2.48 7.83
N LEU A 719 19.02 1.61 8.81
CA LEU A 719 18.63 0.20 8.74
C LEU A 719 17.51 -0.01 9.76
N ILE A 720 16.36 -0.46 9.27
CA ILE A 720 15.21 -0.78 10.12
C ILE A 720 14.91 -2.28 10.09
N VAL A 721 14.44 -2.81 11.20
CA VAL A 721 13.90 -4.17 11.29
C VAL A 721 12.41 -4.07 11.56
N VAL A 722 11.62 -4.62 10.67
CA VAL A 722 10.16 -4.65 10.72
C VAL A 722 9.69 -6.08 10.92
N ASP A 723 8.81 -6.28 11.89
CA ASP A 723 8.07 -7.52 12.11
C ASP A 723 6.79 -7.46 11.27
N VAL A 724 6.61 -8.38 10.33
CA VAL A 724 5.54 -8.40 9.34
C VAL A 724 4.73 -9.69 9.49
N PRO A 725 3.75 -9.74 10.41
CA PRO A 725 3.02 -10.97 10.71
C PRO A 725 2.37 -11.62 9.50
N GLY A 726 2.63 -12.92 9.29
CA GLY A 726 2.12 -13.66 8.14
C GLY A 726 2.82 -13.30 6.83
N LEU A 727 4.07 -12.90 6.89
CA LEU A 727 4.90 -12.63 5.73
C LEU A 727 5.12 -13.91 4.90
N ARG A 728 5.32 -15.04 5.58
CA ARG A 728 5.60 -16.38 5.01
C ARG A 728 4.39 -17.30 5.02
#